data_9a0f1f244a6e4b0f309f44ec2dd18ffc
#
_entry.id   9a0f1f244a6e4b0f309f44ec2dd18ffc
#
_cell.length_a   1.000
_cell.length_b   1.000
_cell.length_c   1.000
_cell.angle_alpha   90.00
_cell.angle_beta   90.00
_cell.angle_gamma   90.00
#
_symmetry.space_group_name_H-M   'P 1'
#
loop_
_entity.id
_entity.type
_entity.pdbx_description
1 polymer ?
#
loop_
_entity_poly.entity_id
_entity_poly.type
_entity_poly.pdbx_seq_one_letter_code
_entity_poly.pdbx_strand_id
1 'polypeptide(L)'
;MSAPATPPAPRARVPARPRHRPAGRFRYDIEGLRALAVLAVLAHHLLAWPAGGYAGVDVFFVISGFLITTILLREITSPQKLSLPEFYRRRVRRLVPAAAAVLAATSAAAFLVFGPGRAAAILEDAVWSFLFVGNWRFAASGTDYLHAGIAVSPLQHFWSLGVEEQFYLVWPWVLMAGIAVTAALRLTDRGTRVLLLLFLGALCAASFAFAVWETANRPTTAYFSTFSRAWELGTGAMLAVASPWLSRLPALGRAAAAWAGLTGLAASILLLSADSAFPGPAAALPVLSTLLVLAAGTGARGPGHNRILWPLTNPASRYIGRISYSLYLWHFPLVVFAAALAPETPPALALALTVCLAVLSFHRIEDPVRRSRWLQPRYAARERGRRYRRPALEPRPARLAATAAAGGLLSAVLIAVTLDATLRPSDTPAAANPPSAAVPSPDSASRPDPLAAHTTALRKALDSTQWPALSPDPATFTEGGRSAKPTEWIVDGCLGGNEAREEDPVANTGHCIYGEADAPQDLVLYGDSVAMAYLPALRAVLDPAEWRIHVYTAAGCAPADVPQNRIGGAPYPECPAFRDWAVERIGQLDPDVLLMASFRYDPALASGATAVAADAEWREGTTRIHAKLAGSADRTVVLSAPPEAKDPAQCATRFSTPADCETRLAENHGFRLDLESGAAAQGNPDVEWVDTTRWFCVQERCPAFVGNAPLYADAYHLSAAGSLALAPLLAGVLESAA
;
A
#
# COMPACT_ATOMS: atom_id res chain seq x y z
N MET A 1 -77.68 -70.23 -0.49
CA MET A 1 -76.23 -70.47 -0.75
C MET A 1 -75.50 -69.13 -0.76
N SER A 2 -74.93 -68.80 0.36
CA SER A 2 -74.20 -67.50 0.55
C SER A 2 -72.74 -67.68 0.22
N ALA A 3 -72.22 -66.84 -0.72
CA ALA A 3 -70.82 -66.84 -1.11
C ALA A 3 -69.93 -66.21 0.01
N PRO A 4 -68.73 -66.70 0.23
CA PRO A 4 -67.84 -66.17 1.27
C PRO A 4 -67.16 -64.88 0.82
N ALA A 5 -67.08 -63.90 1.70
CA ALA A 5 -66.40 -62.60 1.53
C ALA A 5 -64.86 -62.75 1.47
N THR A 6 -64.28 -62.23 0.41
CA THR A 6 -62.81 -62.14 0.23
C THR A 6 -62.17 -61.17 1.24
N PRO A 7 -61.05 -61.49 1.89
CA PRO A 7 -60.41 -60.59 2.80
C PRO A 7 -59.70 -59.41 2.06
N PRO A 8 -59.59 -58.20 2.67
CA PRO A 8 -58.99 -57.03 2.00
C PRO A 8 -57.44 -57.18 1.94
N ALA A 9 -56.94 -56.82 0.73
CA ALA A 9 -55.49 -56.86 0.44
C ALA A 9 -54.65 -55.96 1.42
N PRO A 10 -53.44 -56.35 1.78
CA PRO A 10 -52.60 -55.58 2.70
C PRO A 10 -52.21 -54.23 2.08
N ARG A 11 -52.52 -53.15 2.82
CA ARG A 11 -52.10 -51.79 2.42
C ARG A 11 -50.60 -51.72 2.30
N ALA A 12 -50.06 -51.46 1.13
CA ALA A 12 -48.68 -51.22 0.85
C ALA A 12 -48.17 -50.07 1.77
N ARG A 13 -47.16 -50.34 2.60
CA ARG A 13 -46.48 -49.33 3.42
C ARG A 13 -45.84 -48.30 2.50
N VAL A 14 -46.41 -47.07 2.47
CA VAL A 14 -45.77 -45.92 1.83
C VAL A 14 -44.39 -45.73 2.46
N PRO A 15 -43.31 -45.76 1.66
CA PRO A 15 -41.99 -45.54 2.23
C PRO A 15 -41.93 -44.16 2.88
N ALA A 16 -41.48 -44.10 4.14
CA ALA A 16 -41.35 -42.87 4.90
C ALA A 16 -40.52 -41.87 4.09
N ARG A 17 -41.12 -40.69 3.78
CA ARG A 17 -40.42 -39.59 3.13
C ARG A 17 -39.12 -39.34 3.87
N PRO A 18 -37.97 -39.26 3.15
CA PRO A 18 -36.70 -38.94 3.81
C PRO A 18 -36.90 -37.63 4.57
N ARG A 19 -36.71 -37.67 5.89
CA ARG A 19 -36.71 -36.48 6.76
C ARG A 19 -35.76 -35.48 6.16
N HIS A 20 -36.28 -34.38 5.61
CA HIS A 20 -35.46 -33.24 5.23
C HIS A 20 -34.58 -32.89 6.42
N ARG A 21 -33.24 -33.13 6.34
CA ARG A 21 -32.31 -32.56 7.25
C ARG A 21 -32.58 -31.06 7.27
N PRO A 22 -32.77 -30.43 8.45
CA PRO A 22 -33.00 -28.99 8.50
C PRO A 22 -31.82 -28.29 7.83
N ALA A 23 -32.13 -27.47 6.82
CA ALA A 23 -31.17 -26.61 6.18
C ALA A 23 -30.40 -25.86 7.28
N GLY A 24 -29.08 -25.95 7.28
CA GLY A 24 -28.23 -25.31 8.29
C GLY A 24 -28.65 -23.85 8.45
N ARG A 25 -28.94 -23.45 9.66
CA ARG A 25 -29.45 -22.12 10.00
C ARG A 25 -28.44 -21.07 9.55
N PHE A 26 -28.91 -20.06 8.83
CA PHE A 26 -28.06 -18.97 8.33
C PHE A 26 -27.41 -18.21 9.48
N ARG A 27 -26.10 -17.92 9.41
CA ARG A 27 -25.26 -17.25 10.45
C ARG A 27 -25.31 -15.75 10.23
N TYR A 28 -26.28 -15.06 10.86
CA TYR A 28 -26.42 -13.61 10.77
C TYR A 28 -25.29 -12.83 11.46
N ASP A 29 -24.70 -13.43 12.48
CA ASP A 29 -23.54 -12.90 13.18
C ASP A 29 -22.31 -12.73 12.28
N ILE A 30 -22.13 -13.64 11.31
CA ILE A 30 -21.04 -13.52 10.31
C ILE A 30 -21.31 -12.35 9.37
N GLU A 31 -22.56 -12.13 8.94
CA GLU A 31 -22.89 -10.93 8.15
C GLU A 31 -22.61 -9.65 8.95
N GLY A 32 -22.95 -9.63 10.23
CA GLY A 32 -22.67 -8.49 11.10
C GLY A 32 -21.18 -8.24 11.33
N LEU A 33 -20.37 -9.30 11.51
CA LEU A 33 -18.91 -9.16 11.58
C LEU A 33 -18.33 -8.56 10.29
N ARG A 34 -18.84 -8.99 9.13
CA ARG A 34 -18.44 -8.41 7.83
C ARG A 34 -18.85 -6.93 7.72
N ALA A 35 -20.02 -6.57 8.30
CA ALA A 35 -20.45 -5.17 8.35
C ALA A 35 -19.50 -4.34 9.23
N LEU A 36 -19.18 -4.82 10.43
CA LEU A 36 -18.23 -4.16 11.32
C LEU A 36 -16.88 -3.97 10.64
N ALA A 37 -16.34 -5.01 10.04
CA ALA A 37 -15.06 -5.00 9.36
C ALA A 37 -15.00 -3.99 8.22
N VAL A 38 -15.99 -3.99 7.30
CA VAL A 38 -15.99 -3.05 6.18
C VAL A 38 -16.20 -1.61 6.65
N LEU A 39 -17.03 -1.38 7.66
CA LEU A 39 -17.25 -0.03 8.19
C LEU A 39 -16.00 0.52 8.88
N ALA A 40 -15.23 -0.32 9.59
CA ALA A 40 -13.96 0.09 10.18
C ALA A 40 -12.94 0.49 9.11
N VAL A 41 -12.81 -0.30 8.03
CA VAL A 41 -11.92 0.01 6.90
C VAL A 41 -12.35 1.30 6.18
N LEU A 42 -13.65 1.46 5.91
CA LEU A 42 -14.16 2.68 5.26
C LEU A 42 -13.91 3.93 6.11
N ALA A 43 -14.20 3.85 7.42
CA ALA A 43 -13.98 4.96 8.34
C ALA A 43 -12.49 5.36 8.39
N HIS A 44 -11.60 4.38 8.48
CA HIS A 44 -10.15 4.61 8.45
C HIS A 44 -9.70 5.36 7.19
N HIS A 45 -10.10 4.92 6.00
CA HIS A 45 -9.67 5.54 4.75
C HIS A 45 -10.36 6.88 4.44
N LEU A 46 -11.60 7.07 4.88
CA LEU A 46 -12.36 8.30 4.59
C LEU A 46 -12.17 9.39 5.64
N LEU A 47 -11.95 9.01 6.91
CA LEU A 47 -11.94 9.91 8.05
C LEU A 47 -10.57 9.96 8.75
N ALA A 48 -9.59 9.15 8.32
CA ALA A 48 -8.36 8.87 9.05
C ALA A 48 -8.60 8.44 10.52
N TRP A 49 -9.82 8.02 10.84
CA TRP A 49 -10.24 7.59 12.18
C TRP A 49 -11.33 6.51 12.07
N PRO A 50 -11.28 5.48 12.91
CA PRO A 50 -10.25 5.15 13.92
C PRO A 50 -8.93 4.67 13.30
N ALA A 51 -7.81 4.95 13.98
CA ALA A 51 -6.47 4.63 13.46
C ALA A 51 -6.27 3.15 13.16
N GLY A 52 -6.79 2.24 14.00
CA GLY A 52 -6.74 0.79 13.81
C GLY A 52 -7.84 0.21 12.89
N GLY A 53 -8.56 1.04 12.14
CA GLY A 53 -9.67 0.57 11.28
C GLY A 53 -9.23 -0.41 10.17
N TYR A 54 -7.97 -0.37 9.77
CA TYR A 54 -7.38 -1.32 8.82
C TYR A 54 -7.43 -2.77 9.30
N ALA A 55 -7.46 -3.02 10.63
CA ALA A 55 -7.63 -4.36 11.22
C ALA A 55 -8.97 -5.04 10.85
N GLY A 56 -9.88 -4.31 10.20
CA GLY A 56 -11.07 -4.92 9.58
C GLY A 56 -10.72 -5.97 8.52
N VAL A 57 -9.57 -5.89 7.86
CA VAL A 57 -9.11 -6.89 6.89
C VAL A 57 -8.82 -8.22 7.58
N ASP A 58 -8.20 -8.22 8.75
CA ASP A 58 -7.91 -9.44 9.53
C ASP A 58 -9.20 -10.16 9.94
N VAL A 59 -10.24 -9.39 10.28
CA VAL A 59 -11.58 -9.95 10.53
C VAL A 59 -12.11 -10.69 9.30
N PHE A 60 -11.93 -10.14 8.08
CA PHE A 60 -12.30 -10.83 6.85
C PHE A 60 -11.49 -12.10 6.64
N PHE A 61 -10.19 -12.10 6.88
CA PHE A 61 -9.33 -13.27 6.71
C PHE A 61 -9.76 -14.42 7.63
N VAL A 62 -10.00 -14.15 8.91
CA VAL A 62 -10.49 -15.18 9.85
C VAL A 62 -11.86 -15.75 9.42
N ILE A 63 -12.80 -14.86 9.03
CA ILE A 63 -14.12 -15.28 8.52
C ILE A 63 -13.97 -16.16 7.28
N SER A 64 -13.09 -15.79 6.37
CA SER A 64 -12.85 -16.49 5.11
C SER A 64 -12.28 -17.87 5.32
N GLY A 65 -11.27 -18.01 6.18
CA GLY A 65 -10.72 -19.30 6.57
C GLY A 65 -11.75 -20.22 7.21
N PHE A 66 -12.58 -19.67 8.13
CA PHE A 66 -13.66 -20.41 8.78
C PHE A 66 -14.73 -20.89 7.79
N LEU A 67 -15.22 -20.00 6.92
CA LEU A 67 -16.31 -20.33 5.99
C LEU A 67 -15.87 -21.34 4.95
N ILE A 68 -14.70 -21.16 4.34
CA ILE A 68 -14.22 -22.03 3.29
C ILE A 68 -13.97 -23.44 3.81
N THR A 69 -13.34 -23.56 4.98
CA THR A 69 -13.07 -24.86 5.61
C THR A 69 -14.36 -25.54 6.03
N THR A 70 -15.35 -24.78 6.54
CA THR A 70 -16.67 -25.33 6.87
C THR A 70 -17.36 -25.90 5.63
N ILE A 71 -17.27 -25.24 4.46
CA ILE A 71 -17.85 -25.71 3.21
C ILE A 71 -17.12 -26.98 2.73
N LEU A 72 -15.80 -26.98 2.70
CA LEU A 72 -14.97 -28.10 2.27
C LEU A 72 -15.21 -29.33 3.14
N LEU A 73 -15.18 -29.21 4.46
CA LEU A 73 -15.45 -30.31 5.38
C LEU A 73 -16.84 -30.91 5.17
N ARG A 74 -17.88 -30.09 4.92
CA ARG A 74 -19.24 -30.57 4.60
C ARG A 74 -19.30 -31.32 3.28
N GLU A 75 -18.60 -30.84 2.25
CA GLU A 75 -18.59 -31.46 0.94
C GLU A 75 -17.80 -32.78 0.96
N ILE A 76 -16.65 -32.85 1.66
CA ILE A 76 -15.84 -34.06 1.80
C ILE A 76 -16.60 -35.16 2.58
N THR A 77 -17.33 -34.79 3.64
CA THR A 77 -18.11 -35.74 4.45
C THR A 77 -19.48 -36.08 3.85
N SER A 78 -19.84 -35.49 2.71
CA SER A 78 -21.09 -35.74 1.99
C SER A 78 -20.96 -36.99 1.09
N PRO A 79 -22.06 -37.76 0.86
CA PRO A 79 -22.10 -38.82 -0.16
C PRO A 79 -21.78 -38.33 -1.58
N GLN A 80 -21.97 -37.04 -1.84
CA GLN A 80 -21.56 -36.37 -3.08
C GLN A 80 -20.12 -35.94 -2.90
N LYS A 81 -19.19 -36.59 -3.60
CA LYS A 81 -17.75 -36.29 -3.55
C LYS A 81 -17.47 -34.80 -3.85
N LEU A 82 -16.52 -34.22 -3.13
CA LEU A 82 -16.00 -32.88 -3.40
C LEU A 82 -15.61 -32.72 -4.87
N SER A 83 -16.19 -31.72 -5.53
CA SER A 83 -15.83 -31.35 -6.89
C SER A 83 -15.08 -30.03 -6.87
N LEU A 84 -13.75 -30.08 -6.93
CA LEU A 84 -12.91 -28.88 -6.99
C LEU A 84 -13.29 -27.94 -8.13
N PRO A 85 -13.58 -28.41 -9.37
CA PRO A 85 -14.02 -27.52 -10.44
C PRO A 85 -15.31 -26.77 -10.11
N GLU A 86 -16.29 -27.41 -9.44
CA GLU A 86 -17.53 -26.75 -9.04
C GLU A 86 -17.29 -25.77 -7.88
N PHE A 87 -16.37 -26.08 -6.98
CA PHE A 87 -15.93 -25.20 -5.92
C PHE A 87 -15.36 -23.90 -6.50
N TYR A 88 -14.37 -23.97 -7.40
CA TYR A 88 -13.76 -22.79 -8.03
C TYR A 88 -14.76 -22.01 -8.91
N ARG A 89 -15.62 -22.69 -9.66
CA ARG A 89 -16.69 -22.03 -10.44
C ARG A 89 -17.62 -21.18 -9.57
N ARG A 90 -17.98 -21.67 -8.37
CA ARG A 90 -18.81 -20.89 -7.45
C ARG A 90 -18.08 -19.64 -6.95
N ARG A 91 -16.75 -19.72 -6.75
CA ARG A 91 -15.91 -18.58 -6.36
C ARG A 91 -15.81 -17.56 -7.48
N VAL A 92 -15.42 -17.98 -8.67
CA VAL A 92 -15.32 -17.12 -9.86
C VAL A 92 -16.64 -16.34 -10.09
N ARG A 93 -17.79 -17.02 -10.02
CA ARG A 93 -19.10 -16.34 -10.17
C ARG A 93 -19.39 -15.32 -9.08
N ARG A 94 -18.82 -15.47 -7.91
CA ARG A 94 -19.06 -14.57 -6.78
C ARG A 94 -18.17 -13.34 -6.82
N LEU A 95 -16.91 -13.47 -7.21
CA LEU A 95 -15.88 -12.44 -7.01
C LEU A 95 -15.51 -11.73 -8.31
N VAL A 96 -15.17 -12.50 -9.35
CA VAL A 96 -14.60 -11.95 -10.59
C VAL A 96 -15.48 -10.90 -11.28
N PRO A 97 -16.81 -11.04 -11.40
CA PRO A 97 -17.60 -10.05 -12.14
C PRO A 97 -17.61 -8.66 -11.52
N ALA A 98 -17.70 -8.57 -10.19
CA ALA A 98 -17.68 -7.29 -9.50
C ALA A 98 -16.26 -6.69 -9.47
N ALA A 99 -15.23 -7.51 -9.20
CA ALA A 99 -13.83 -7.09 -9.26
C ALA A 99 -13.48 -6.56 -10.65
N ALA A 100 -13.78 -7.29 -11.73
CA ALA A 100 -13.51 -6.87 -13.10
C ALA A 100 -14.20 -5.54 -13.47
N ALA A 101 -15.44 -5.35 -13.00
CA ALA A 101 -16.16 -4.09 -13.23
C ALA A 101 -15.48 -2.90 -12.54
N VAL A 102 -15.03 -3.07 -11.30
CA VAL A 102 -14.32 -2.02 -10.57
C VAL A 102 -12.95 -1.75 -11.19
N LEU A 103 -12.17 -2.78 -11.50
CA LEU A 103 -10.86 -2.64 -12.15
C LEU A 103 -10.98 -1.88 -13.48
N ALA A 104 -11.94 -2.28 -14.33
CA ALA A 104 -12.18 -1.60 -15.61
C ALA A 104 -12.63 -0.14 -15.45
N ALA A 105 -13.55 0.12 -14.50
CA ALA A 105 -14.04 1.48 -14.24
C ALA A 105 -12.93 2.37 -13.66
N THR A 106 -12.12 1.84 -12.75
CA THR A 106 -10.99 2.56 -12.14
C THR A 106 -9.92 2.86 -13.16
N SER A 107 -9.54 1.88 -14.01
CA SER A 107 -8.58 2.11 -15.09
C SER A 107 -9.09 3.15 -16.10
N ALA A 108 -10.35 3.06 -16.52
CA ALA A 108 -10.95 4.05 -17.41
C ALA A 108 -10.94 5.46 -16.79
N ALA A 109 -11.32 5.58 -15.51
CA ALA A 109 -11.28 6.84 -14.78
C ALA A 109 -9.84 7.37 -14.66
N ALA A 110 -8.85 6.51 -14.46
CA ALA A 110 -7.44 6.90 -14.38
C ALA A 110 -6.96 7.55 -15.69
N PHE A 111 -7.32 7.00 -16.85
CA PHE A 111 -6.98 7.62 -18.15
C PHE A 111 -7.72 8.94 -18.41
N LEU A 112 -8.86 9.16 -17.75
CA LEU A 112 -9.58 10.44 -17.87
C LEU A 112 -9.00 11.52 -16.94
N VAL A 113 -8.51 11.14 -15.77
CA VAL A 113 -8.10 12.06 -14.70
C VAL A 113 -6.61 12.31 -14.69
N PHE A 114 -5.80 11.27 -14.75
CA PHE A 114 -4.36 11.35 -14.58
C PHE A 114 -3.63 11.45 -15.94
N GLY A 115 -2.36 11.80 -15.88
CA GLY A 115 -1.46 11.73 -17.02
C GLY A 115 -1.18 10.29 -17.50
N PRO A 116 -0.61 10.13 -18.70
CA PRO A 116 -0.40 8.82 -19.33
C PRO A 116 0.42 7.84 -18.47
N GLY A 117 1.49 8.32 -17.83
CA GLY A 117 2.38 7.51 -17.01
C GLY A 117 1.67 6.88 -15.82
N ARG A 118 0.98 7.71 -15.02
CA ARG A 118 0.21 7.22 -13.85
C ARG A 118 -0.98 6.35 -14.26
N ALA A 119 -1.67 6.70 -15.35
CA ALA A 119 -2.77 5.88 -15.86
C ALA A 119 -2.29 4.50 -16.33
N ALA A 120 -1.13 4.41 -16.98
CA ALA A 120 -0.51 3.15 -17.38
C ALA A 120 -0.09 2.29 -16.17
N ALA A 121 0.50 2.90 -15.14
CA ALA A 121 0.85 2.20 -13.90
C ALA A 121 -0.40 1.63 -13.19
N ILE A 122 -1.50 2.42 -13.13
CA ILE A 122 -2.78 1.95 -12.56
C ILE A 122 -3.37 0.80 -13.39
N LEU A 123 -3.23 0.83 -14.71
CA LEU A 123 -3.66 -0.28 -15.57
C LEU A 123 -2.83 -1.55 -15.33
N GLU A 124 -1.52 -1.41 -15.14
CA GLU A 124 -0.65 -2.52 -14.76
C GLU A 124 -1.08 -3.12 -13.42
N ASP A 125 -1.32 -2.28 -12.40
CA ASP A 125 -1.86 -2.71 -11.11
C ASP A 125 -3.21 -3.42 -11.25
N ALA A 126 -4.06 -2.96 -12.20
CA ALA A 126 -5.33 -3.62 -12.48
C ALA A 126 -5.14 -5.04 -13.05
N VAL A 127 -4.14 -5.26 -13.90
CA VAL A 127 -3.79 -6.59 -14.43
C VAL A 127 -3.33 -7.51 -13.31
N TRP A 128 -2.38 -7.06 -12.47
CA TRP A 128 -1.89 -7.83 -11.33
C TRP A 128 -3.00 -8.13 -10.32
N SER A 129 -3.89 -7.16 -10.08
CA SER A 129 -5.05 -7.31 -9.19
C SER A 129 -6.09 -8.28 -9.77
N PHE A 130 -6.32 -8.26 -11.08
CA PHE A 130 -7.21 -9.20 -11.76
C PHE A 130 -6.72 -10.64 -11.68
N LEU A 131 -5.41 -10.85 -11.69
CA LEU A 131 -4.76 -12.14 -11.51
C LEU A 131 -4.66 -12.56 -10.04
N PHE A 132 -5.13 -11.75 -9.10
CA PHE A 132 -5.04 -11.96 -7.65
C PHE A 132 -3.61 -12.13 -7.11
N VAL A 133 -2.66 -11.45 -7.74
CA VAL A 133 -1.25 -11.39 -7.31
C VAL A 133 -0.78 -9.95 -7.08
N GLY A 134 -1.70 -8.99 -7.01
CA GLY A 134 -1.42 -7.57 -6.76
C GLY A 134 -0.70 -7.31 -5.43
N ASN A 135 -0.88 -8.15 -4.41
CA ASN A 135 -0.17 -8.04 -3.15
C ASN A 135 1.36 -8.13 -3.33
N TRP A 136 1.86 -9.01 -4.21
CA TRP A 136 3.29 -9.12 -4.51
C TRP A 136 3.80 -7.94 -5.34
N ARG A 137 2.97 -7.40 -6.22
CA ARG A 137 3.27 -6.18 -6.95
C ARG A 137 3.47 -5.01 -5.99
N PHE A 138 2.52 -4.79 -5.05
CA PHE A 138 2.61 -3.72 -4.06
C PHE A 138 3.75 -3.93 -3.06
N ALA A 139 4.05 -5.17 -2.67
CA ALA A 139 5.22 -5.48 -1.88
C ALA A 139 6.53 -5.12 -2.60
N ALA A 140 6.63 -5.43 -3.89
CA ALA A 140 7.83 -5.17 -4.70
C ALA A 140 8.01 -3.67 -5.04
N SER A 141 6.92 -2.90 -5.13
CA SER A 141 6.99 -1.45 -5.35
C SER A 141 7.40 -0.65 -4.11
N GLY A 142 7.52 -1.31 -2.94
CA GLY A 142 7.86 -0.64 -1.67
C GLY A 142 6.77 0.33 -1.18
N THR A 143 5.53 0.16 -1.65
CA THR A 143 4.41 1.04 -1.30
C THR A 143 4.04 0.85 0.16
N ASP A 144 4.30 1.85 1.01
CA ASP A 144 3.86 1.80 2.40
C ASP A 144 2.37 2.08 2.51
N TYR A 145 1.61 1.10 3.00
CA TYR A 145 0.16 1.22 3.14
C TYR A 145 -0.27 2.09 4.32
N LEU A 146 0.57 2.22 5.33
CA LEU A 146 0.21 2.88 6.59
C LEU A 146 0.77 4.31 6.68
N HIS A 147 1.84 4.63 5.93
CA HIS A 147 2.51 5.92 5.98
C HIS A 147 2.39 6.61 4.62
N ALA A 148 1.48 7.57 4.52
CA ALA A 148 1.18 8.29 3.28
C ALA A 148 2.25 9.35 2.97
N GLY A 149 3.02 9.14 1.93
CA GLY A 149 3.95 10.12 1.34
C GLY A 149 4.10 9.93 -0.17
N ILE A 150 3.58 8.83 -0.71
CA ILE A 150 3.69 8.44 -2.12
C ILE A 150 2.31 8.39 -2.75
N ALA A 151 2.22 8.68 -4.05
CA ALA A 151 0.97 8.57 -4.81
C ALA A 151 0.41 7.14 -4.75
N VAL A 152 -0.60 6.94 -3.92
CA VAL A 152 -1.19 5.62 -3.68
C VAL A 152 -1.98 5.16 -4.90
N SER A 153 -1.79 3.92 -5.32
CA SER A 153 -2.61 3.30 -6.37
C SER A 153 -4.08 3.19 -5.92
N PRO A 154 -5.06 3.63 -6.71
CA PRO A 154 -6.47 3.47 -6.38
C PRO A 154 -6.90 2.01 -6.27
N LEU A 155 -6.04 1.07 -6.67
CA LEU A 155 -6.28 -0.37 -6.64
C LEU A 155 -5.50 -1.08 -5.53
N GLN A 156 -4.75 -0.35 -4.69
CA GLN A 156 -3.89 -0.93 -3.66
C GLN A 156 -4.65 -1.89 -2.74
N HIS A 157 -5.88 -1.55 -2.34
CA HIS A 157 -6.71 -2.39 -1.47
C HIS A 157 -6.99 -3.80 -2.01
N PHE A 158 -6.77 -4.06 -3.32
CA PHE A 158 -6.88 -5.40 -3.91
C PHE A 158 -5.84 -6.39 -3.38
N TRP A 159 -4.80 -5.92 -2.70
CA TRP A 159 -3.79 -6.79 -2.08
C TRP A 159 -4.42 -7.87 -1.18
N SER A 160 -5.40 -7.50 -0.37
CA SER A 160 -6.04 -8.43 0.56
C SER A 160 -6.86 -9.52 -0.16
N LEU A 161 -7.48 -9.17 -1.30
CA LEU A 161 -8.16 -10.14 -2.16
C LEU A 161 -7.15 -11.10 -2.80
N GLY A 162 -5.96 -10.62 -3.16
CA GLY A 162 -4.86 -11.46 -3.62
C GLY A 162 -4.50 -12.54 -2.60
N VAL A 163 -4.23 -12.14 -1.35
CA VAL A 163 -3.94 -13.06 -0.25
C VAL A 163 -5.07 -14.08 -0.04
N GLU A 164 -6.32 -13.61 -0.03
CA GLU A 164 -7.50 -14.45 0.18
C GLU A 164 -7.66 -15.51 -0.94
N GLU A 165 -7.54 -15.12 -2.21
CA GLU A 165 -7.72 -16.04 -3.34
C GLU A 165 -6.55 -17.01 -3.51
N GLN A 166 -5.32 -16.59 -3.20
CA GLN A 166 -4.15 -17.48 -3.14
C GLN A 166 -4.35 -18.56 -2.05
N PHE A 167 -4.85 -18.16 -0.87
CA PHE A 167 -5.21 -19.12 0.16
C PHE A 167 -6.30 -20.10 -0.36
N TYR A 168 -7.36 -19.62 -1.02
CA TYR A 168 -8.41 -20.49 -1.56
C TYR A 168 -7.95 -21.44 -2.66
N LEU A 169 -6.92 -21.06 -3.41
CA LEU A 169 -6.33 -21.91 -4.42
C LEU A 169 -5.60 -23.12 -3.79
N VAL A 170 -4.84 -22.88 -2.73
CA VAL A 170 -3.99 -23.88 -2.08
C VAL A 170 -4.75 -24.69 -1.02
N TRP A 171 -5.68 -24.04 -0.30
CA TRP A 171 -6.32 -24.60 0.89
C TRP A 171 -7.07 -25.92 0.70
N PRO A 172 -7.87 -26.14 -0.38
CA PRO A 172 -8.52 -27.42 -0.59
C PRO A 172 -7.56 -28.58 -0.70
N TRP A 173 -6.39 -28.36 -1.31
CA TRP A 173 -5.34 -29.38 -1.45
C TRP A 173 -4.67 -29.70 -0.12
N VAL A 174 -4.35 -28.68 0.69
CA VAL A 174 -3.80 -28.87 2.03
C VAL A 174 -4.76 -29.66 2.92
N LEU A 175 -6.04 -29.32 2.89
CA LEU A 175 -7.06 -30.00 3.67
C LEU A 175 -7.27 -31.47 3.20
N MET A 176 -7.33 -31.70 1.88
CA MET A 176 -7.45 -33.05 1.33
C MET A 176 -6.23 -33.91 1.65
N ALA A 177 -5.02 -33.37 1.55
CA ALA A 177 -3.80 -34.09 1.92
C ALA A 177 -3.82 -34.46 3.42
N GLY A 178 -4.18 -33.53 4.29
CA GLY A 178 -4.34 -33.82 5.72
C GLY A 178 -5.37 -34.93 6.01
N ILE A 179 -6.53 -34.90 5.33
CA ILE A 179 -7.55 -35.93 5.47
C ILE A 179 -7.07 -37.27 4.90
N ALA A 180 -6.37 -37.29 3.77
CA ALA A 180 -5.80 -38.51 3.19
C ALA A 180 -4.80 -39.19 4.13
N VAL A 181 -3.94 -38.39 4.79
CA VAL A 181 -2.99 -38.91 5.79
C VAL A 181 -3.77 -39.55 6.97
N THR A 182 -4.81 -38.88 7.48
CA THR A 182 -5.60 -39.42 8.60
C THR A 182 -6.35 -40.71 8.22
N ALA A 183 -6.82 -40.81 6.98
CA ALA A 183 -7.45 -42.01 6.44
C ALA A 183 -6.46 -43.17 6.29
N ALA A 184 -5.24 -42.89 5.81
CA ALA A 184 -4.16 -43.87 5.73
C ALA A 184 -3.76 -44.43 7.11
N LEU A 185 -3.80 -43.55 8.15
CA LEU A 185 -3.53 -43.91 9.53
C LEU A 185 -4.75 -44.60 10.20
N ARG A 186 -5.86 -44.77 9.50
CA ARG A 186 -7.13 -45.37 9.99
C ARG A 186 -7.64 -44.76 11.30
N LEU A 187 -7.51 -43.44 11.42
CA LEU A 187 -7.91 -42.73 12.63
C LEU A 187 -9.43 -42.64 12.76
N THR A 188 -9.91 -42.59 13.99
CA THR A 188 -11.32 -42.26 14.28
C THR A 188 -11.61 -40.81 13.91
N ASP A 189 -12.88 -40.41 13.76
CA ASP A 189 -13.29 -39.03 13.47
C ASP A 189 -12.70 -38.03 14.46
N ARG A 190 -12.59 -38.41 15.75
CA ARG A 190 -11.95 -37.58 16.77
C ARG A 190 -10.45 -37.50 16.56
N GLY A 191 -9.79 -38.61 16.29
CA GLY A 191 -8.35 -38.66 15.99
C GLY A 191 -8.00 -37.84 14.74
N THR A 192 -8.81 -37.97 13.67
CA THR A 192 -8.70 -37.16 12.44
C THR A 192 -8.72 -35.69 12.74
N ARG A 193 -9.70 -35.20 13.53
CA ARG A 193 -9.80 -33.79 13.87
C ARG A 193 -8.66 -33.29 14.74
N VAL A 194 -8.22 -34.09 15.71
CA VAL A 194 -7.07 -33.75 16.56
C VAL A 194 -5.79 -33.63 15.71
N LEU A 195 -5.51 -34.61 14.85
CA LEU A 195 -4.32 -34.56 14.01
C LEU A 195 -4.37 -33.36 13.02
N LEU A 196 -5.53 -33.09 12.42
CA LEU A 196 -5.72 -31.89 11.59
C LEU A 196 -5.48 -30.61 12.38
N LEU A 197 -5.98 -30.49 13.61
CA LEU A 197 -5.74 -29.32 14.45
C LEU A 197 -4.26 -29.14 14.80
N LEU A 198 -3.55 -30.24 15.10
CA LEU A 198 -2.11 -30.18 15.35
C LEU A 198 -1.33 -29.76 14.11
N PHE A 199 -1.65 -30.35 12.96
CA PHE A 199 -1.03 -29.98 11.67
C PHE A 199 -1.29 -28.53 11.30
N LEU A 200 -2.54 -28.08 11.34
CA LEU A 200 -2.91 -26.70 11.05
C LEU A 200 -2.35 -25.72 12.08
N GLY A 201 -2.31 -26.12 13.34
CA GLY A 201 -1.69 -25.36 14.42
C GLY A 201 -0.20 -25.12 14.17
N ALA A 202 0.52 -26.15 13.73
CA ALA A 202 1.93 -26.02 13.38
C ALA A 202 2.14 -25.08 12.18
N LEU A 203 1.30 -25.17 11.12
CA LEU A 203 1.35 -24.25 9.99
C LEU A 203 1.04 -22.80 10.40
N CYS A 204 0.01 -22.59 11.24
CA CYS A 204 -0.33 -21.26 11.75
C CYS A 204 0.79 -20.69 12.63
N ALA A 205 1.39 -21.51 13.49
CA ALA A 205 2.52 -21.09 14.33
C ALA A 205 3.75 -20.71 13.50
N ALA A 206 4.07 -21.50 12.46
CA ALA A 206 5.15 -21.19 11.54
C ALA A 206 4.89 -19.88 10.76
N SER A 207 3.67 -19.69 10.22
CA SER A 207 3.29 -18.46 9.54
C SER A 207 3.29 -17.25 10.49
N PHE A 208 2.83 -17.40 11.72
CA PHE A 208 2.85 -16.32 12.72
C PHE A 208 4.29 -15.97 13.13
N ALA A 209 5.15 -16.96 13.36
CA ALA A 209 6.56 -16.72 13.66
C ALA A 209 7.26 -16.01 12.49
N PHE A 210 6.96 -16.42 11.26
CA PHE A 210 7.43 -15.73 10.06
C PHE A 210 6.90 -14.30 9.98
N ALA A 211 5.61 -14.06 10.30
CA ALA A 211 5.02 -12.72 10.33
C ALA A 211 5.73 -11.81 11.34
N VAL A 212 6.05 -12.32 12.54
CA VAL A 212 6.80 -11.56 13.56
C VAL A 212 8.19 -11.22 13.05
N TRP A 213 8.89 -12.18 12.45
CA TRP A 213 10.21 -11.97 11.88
C TRP A 213 10.18 -10.99 10.70
N GLU A 214 9.26 -11.19 9.73
CA GLU A 214 9.18 -10.34 8.53
C GLU A 214 8.74 -8.92 8.90
N THR A 215 7.84 -8.74 9.87
CA THR A 215 7.45 -7.42 10.37
C THR A 215 8.62 -6.66 11.00
N ALA A 216 9.49 -7.35 11.73
CA ALA A 216 10.65 -6.74 12.35
C ALA A 216 11.74 -6.35 11.33
N ASN A 217 11.86 -7.11 10.22
CA ASN A 217 12.96 -6.92 9.26
C ASN A 217 12.50 -6.23 7.96
N ARG A 218 11.24 -6.45 7.53
CA ARG A 218 10.68 -5.97 6.25
C ARG A 218 9.21 -5.58 6.43
N PRO A 219 8.87 -4.53 7.21
CA PRO A 219 7.50 -4.21 7.61
C PRO A 219 6.56 -3.98 6.42
N THR A 220 7.00 -3.27 5.40
CA THR A 220 6.22 -3.02 4.18
C THR A 220 5.89 -4.32 3.44
N THR A 221 6.88 -5.20 3.24
CA THR A 221 6.67 -6.51 2.61
C THR A 221 5.75 -7.38 3.46
N ALA A 222 5.95 -7.41 4.79
CA ALA A 222 5.16 -8.20 5.73
C ALA A 222 3.67 -7.89 5.66
N TYR A 223 3.32 -6.61 5.45
CA TYR A 223 1.93 -6.17 5.33
C TYR A 223 1.19 -6.85 4.17
N PHE A 224 1.86 -7.02 3.02
CA PHE A 224 1.30 -7.59 1.80
C PHE A 224 1.56 -9.10 1.64
N SER A 225 2.48 -9.67 2.42
CA SER A 225 2.96 -11.03 2.29
C SER A 225 1.88 -12.06 2.60
N THR A 226 1.57 -12.92 1.63
CA THR A 226 0.66 -14.05 1.84
C THR A 226 1.15 -14.98 2.95
N PHE A 227 2.45 -15.15 3.10
CA PHE A 227 3.03 -16.03 4.13
C PHE A 227 2.88 -15.45 5.54
N SER A 228 3.04 -14.13 5.69
CA SER A 228 2.84 -13.43 6.97
C SER A 228 1.37 -13.33 7.38
N ARG A 229 0.43 -13.52 6.44
CA ARG A 229 -1.02 -13.42 6.67
C ARG A 229 -1.73 -14.77 6.72
N ALA A 230 -1.10 -15.85 6.26
CA ALA A 230 -1.76 -17.16 6.13
C ALA A 230 -2.28 -17.72 7.48
N TRP A 231 -1.63 -17.40 8.61
CA TRP A 231 -2.07 -17.84 9.93
C TRP A 231 -3.44 -17.27 10.33
N GLU A 232 -3.81 -16.08 9.86
CA GLU A 232 -5.10 -15.44 10.15
C GLU A 232 -6.26 -16.25 9.54
N LEU A 233 -6.13 -16.64 8.26
CA LEU A 233 -7.07 -17.53 7.58
C LEU A 233 -7.00 -18.95 8.18
N GLY A 234 -5.79 -19.42 8.49
CA GLY A 234 -5.54 -20.72 9.08
C GLY A 234 -6.20 -20.92 10.44
N THR A 235 -6.16 -19.90 11.32
CA THR A 235 -6.83 -19.95 12.62
C THR A 235 -8.35 -20.01 12.48
N GLY A 236 -8.93 -19.28 11.51
CA GLY A 236 -10.33 -19.43 11.14
C GLY A 236 -10.67 -20.84 10.68
N ALA A 237 -9.79 -21.46 9.89
CA ALA A 237 -9.94 -22.84 9.46
C ALA A 237 -9.84 -23.85 10.61
N MET A 238 -8.92 -23.64 11.56
CA MET A 238 -8.85 -24.45 12.80
C MET A 238 -10.15 -24.39 13.57
N LEU A 239 -10.76 -23.21 13.69
CA LEU A 239 -12.06 -23.05 14.35
C LEU A 239 -13.16 -23.87 13.66
N ALA A 240 -13.15 -23.95 12.32
CA ALA A 240 -14.10 -24.79 11.59
C ALA A 240 -13.91 -26.29 11.88
N VAL A 241 -12.67 -26.77 11.98
CA VAL A 241 -12.35 -28.15 12.38
C VAL A 241 -12.82 -28.41 13.82
N ALA A 242 -12.61 -27.45 14.74
CA ALA A 242 -12.97 -27.54 16.13
C ALA A 242 -14.50 -27.36 16.40
N SER A 243 -15.29 -27.04 15.40
CA SER A 243 -16.73 -26.69 15.55
C SER A 243 -17.57 -27.71 16.32
N PRO A 244 -17.36 -29.06 16.27
CA PRO A 244 -18.14 -29.99 17.07
C PRO A 244 -17.94 -29.85 18.60
N TRP A 245 -16.75 -29.46 19.04
CA TRP A 245 -16.50 -29.21 20.47
C TRP A 245 -17.08 -27.87 20.88
N LEU A 246 -16.91 -26.82 20.07
CA LEU A 246 -17.46 -25.49 20.32
C LEU A 246 -18.99 -25.48 20.34
N SER A 247 -19.63 -26.37 19.60
CA SER A 247 -21.09 -26.52 19.62
C SER A 247 -21.65 -26.94 21.00
N ARG A 248 -20.81 -27.45 21.91
CA ARG A 248 -21.16 -27.86 23.28
C ARG A 248 -21.00 -26.76 24.32
N LEU A 249 -20.50 -25.57 23.93
CA LEU A 249 -20.34 -24.45 24.87
C LEU A 249 -21.67 -24.08 25.54
N PRO A 250 -21.68 -23.88 26.88
CA PRO A 250 -22.88 -23.42 27.58
C PRO A 250 -23.26 -21.99 27.19
N ALA A 251 -24.52 -21.60 27.44
CA ALA A 251 -25.00 -20.26 27.04
C ALA A 251 -24.20 -19.11 27.65
N LEU A 252 -23.78 -19.22 28.92
CA LEU A 252 -22.95 -18.22 29.58
C LEU A 252 -21.58 -18.10 28.92
N GLY A 253 -20.91 -19.23 28.65
CA GLY A 253 -19.63 -19.25 27.93
C GLY A 253 -19.71 -18.64 26.51
N ARG A 254 -20.83 -18.84 25.81
CA ARG A 254 -21.10 -18.20 24.53
C ARG A 254 -21.26 -16.68 24.65
N ALA A 255 -22.01 -16.23 25.67
CA ALA A 255 -22.20 -14.80 25.92
C ALA A 255 -20.88 -14.15 26.30
N ALA A 256 -20.10 -14.75 27.19
CA ALA A 256 -18.77 -14.25 27.55
C ALA A 256 -17.83 -14.16 26.36
N ALA A 257 -17.72 -15.22 25.54
CA ALA A 257 -16.90 -15.22 24.34
C ALA A 257 -17.37 -14.18 23.32
N ALA A 258 -18.69 -13.98 23.13
CA ALA A 258 -19.24 -13.00 22.22
C ALA A 258 -18.84 -11.57 22.62
N TRP A 259 -19.03 -11.20 23.88
CA TRP A 259 -18.73 -9.86 24.38
C TRP A 259 -17.23 -9.62 24.52
N ALA A 260 -16.45 -10.58 24.98
CA ALA A 260 -14.99 -10.48 25.01
C ALA A 260 -14.42 -10.27 23.60
N GLY A 261 -14.94 -11.01 22.61
CA GLY A 261 -14.55 -10.81 21.21
C GLY A 261 -14.97 -9.45 20.65
N LEU A 262 -16.19 -8.97 20.95
CA LEU A 262 -16.63 -7.63 20.50
C LEU A 262 -15.83 -6.52 21.16
N THR A 263 -15.52 -6.63 22.45
CA THR A 263 -14.67 -5.67 23.17
C THR A 263 -13.25 -5.67 22.60
N GLY A 264 -12.67 -6.86 22.34
CA GLY A 264 -11.36 -6.98 21.74
C GLY A 264 -11.31 -6.41 20.32
N LEU A 265 -12.37 -6.56 19.50
CA LEU A 265 -12.46 -5.93 18.19
C LEU A 265 -12.55 -4.39 18.31
N ALA A 266 -13.34 -3.89 19.25
CA ALA A 266 -13.40 -2.45 19.49
C ALA A 266 -12.03 -1.91 19.96
N ALA A 267 -11.35 -2.63 20.85
CA ALA A 267 -9.99 -2.30 21.28
C ALA A 267 -9.01 -2.31 20.10
N SER A 268 -9.06 -3.32 19.23
CA SER A 268 -8.22 -3.37 18.02
C SER A 268 -8.41 -2.14 17.14
N ILE A 269 -9.66 -1.77 16.89
CA ILE A 269 -10.01 -0.65 16.00
C ILE A 269 -9.57 0.70 16.60
N LEU A 270 -9.62 0.84 17.95
CA LEU A 270 -9.35 2.11 18.62
C LEU A 270 -7.88 2.28 19.07
N LEU A 271 -7.17 1.19 19.39
CA LEU A 271 -5.85 1.24 20.01
C LEU A 271 -4.70 0.94 19.04
N LEU A 272 -4.96 0.20 17.95
CA LEU A 272 -3.92 -0.01 16.95
C LEU A 272 -3.71 1.26 16.15
N SER A 273 -2.45 1.54 15.79
CA SER A 273 -2.03 2.67 14.99
C SER A 273 -1.09 2.22 13.87
N ALA A 274 -0.65 3.14 13.03
CA ALA A 274 0.36 2.88 12.01
C ALA A 274 1.69 2.39 12.64
N ASP A 275 2.02 2.88 13.84
CA ASP A 275 3.25 2.50 14.56
C ASP A 275 3.17 1.11 15.22
N SER A 276 2.02 0.45 15.19
CA SER A 276 1.88 -0.89 15.74
C SER A 276 2.67 -1.89 14.89
N ALA A 277 3.42 -2.80 15.55
CA ALA A 277 4.16 -3.88 14.86
C ALA A 277 3.17 -4.84 14.15
N PHE A 278 2.80 -4.50 12.91
CA PHE A 278 1.73 -5.12 12.15
C PHE A 278 2.22 -5.62 10.77
N PRO A 279 1.87 -6.85 10.32
CA PRO A 279 0.94 -7.83 10.91
C PRO A 279 1.55 -8.70 12.03
N GLY A 280 2.80 -8.48 12.44
CA GLY A 280 3.49 -9.22 13.51
C GLY A 280 2.61 -9.42 14.76
N PRO A 281 3.04 -9.20 15.99
CA PRO A 281 2.23 -9.57 17.15
C PRO A 281 0.89 -8.81 17.24
N ALA A 282 0.80 -7.60 16.68
CA ALA A 282 -0.38 -6.75 16.84
C ALA A 282 -1.67 -7.32 16.21
N ALA A 283 -1.56 -8.01 15.07
CA ALA A 283 -2.72 -8.65 14.42
C ALA A 283 -3.34 -9.78 15.26
N ALA A 284 -2.64 -10.29 16.26
CA ALA A 284 -3.20 -11.31 17.15
C ALA A 284 -4.47 -10.82 17.87
N LEU A 285 -4.55 -9.54 18.21
CA LEU A 285 -5.70 -8.97 18.90
C LEU A 285 -7.00 -9.05 18.08
N PRO A 286 -7.09 -8.50 16.84
CA PRO A 286 -8.29 -8.62 16.00
C PRO A 286 -8.59 -10.08 15.61
N VAL A 287 -7.58 -10.90 15.35
CA VAL A 287 -7.73 -12.29 14.96
C VAL A 287 -8.37 -13.11 16.10
N LEU A 288 -7.80 -13.08 17.32
CA LEU A 288 -8.32 -13.81 18.47
C LEU A 288 -9.72 -13.32 18.86
N SER A 289 -9.94 -12.03 18.78
CA SER A 289 -11.25 -11.41 19.04
C SER A 289 -12.31 -11.91 18.06
N THR A 290 -11.98 -12.00 16.77
CA THR A 290 -12.87 -12.56 15.75
C THR A 290 -13.16 -14.03 15.98
N LEU A 291 -12.15 -14.82 16.36
CA LEU A 291 -12.33 -16.24 16.70
C LEU A 291 -13.30 -16.42 17.86
N LEU A 292 -13.25 -15.58 18.91
CA LEU A 292 -14.17 -15.63 20.04
C LEU A 292 -15.63 -15.38 19.60
N VAL A 293 -15.88 -14.37 18.75
CA VAL A 293 -17.23 -14.11 18.23
C VAL A 293 -17.74 -15.26 17.37
N LEU A 294 -16.90 -15.80 16.48
CA LEU A 294 -17.26 -16.94 15.63
C LEU A 294 -17.52 -18.22 16.45
N ALA A 295 -16.70 -18.46 17.48
CA ALA A 295 -16.88 -19.59 18.42
C ALA A 295 -18.20 -19.48 19.16
N ALA A 296 -18.55 -18.30 19.69
CA ALA A 296 -19.81 -18.03 20.35
C ALA A 296 -21.04 -18.38 19.49
N GLY A 297 -20.98 -18.07 18.18
CA GLY A 297 -22.06 -18.38 17.25
C GLY A 297 -22.08 -19.84 16.76
N THR A 298 -21.01 -20.62 16.99
CA THR A 298 -20.92 -21.99 16.49
C THR A 298 -21.81 -22.94 17.28
N GLY A 299 -22.80 -23.57 16.59
CA GLY A 299 -23.77 -24.47 17.21
C GLY A 299 -24.86 -23.79 18.05
N ALA A 300 -24.93 -22.46 18.05
CA ALA A 300 -25.95 -21.71 18.77
C ALA A 300 -27.36 -22.01 18.23
N ARG A 301 -28.33 -22.23 19.13
CA ARG A 301 -29.71 -22.56 18.80
C ARG A 301 -30.66 -21.57 19.49
N GLY A 302 -31.69 -21.10 18.75
CA GLY A 302 -32.76 -20.26 19.31
C GLY A 302 -32.58 -18.75 19.11
N PRO A 303 -33.63 -17.95 19.37
CA PRO A 303 -33.63 -16.49 19.18
C PRO A 303 -32.77 -15.75 20.22
N GLY A 304 -32.47 -16.37 21.35
CA GLY A 304 -31.67 -15.76 22.44
C GLY A 304 -30.25 -15.39 21.99
N HIS A 305 -29.62 -16.18 21.13
CA HIS A 305 -28.29 -15.87 20.59
C HIS A 305 -28.28 -14.59 19.75
N ASN A 306 -29.30 -14.38 18.92
CA ASN A 306 -29.41 -13.16 18.13
C ASN A 306 -29.63 -11.90 19.00
N ARG A 307 -30.22 -12.05 20.19
CA ARG A 307 -30.37 -10.93 21.14
C ARG A 307 -29.03 -10.57 21.81
N ILE A 308 -28.21 -11.55 22.15
CA ILE A 308 -26.86 -11.34 22.73
C ILE A 308 -25.99 -10.59 21.71
N LEU A 309 -26.03 -10.98 20.44
CA LEU A 309 -25.27 -10.37 19.34
C LEU A 309 -26.11 -9.39 18.52
N TRP A 310 -27.08 -8.68 19.13
CA TRP A 310 -27.95 -7.75 18.42
C TRP A 310 -27.18 -6.71 17.59
N PRO A 311 -26.02 -6.14 18.02
CA PRO A 311 -25.25 -5.21 17.18
C PRO A 311 -24.86 -5.81 15.82
N LEU A 312 -24.61 -7.13 15.78
CA LEU A 312 -24.23 -7.85 14.55
C LEU A 312 -25.44 -8.44 13.81
N THR A 313 -26.57 -8.67 14.47
CA THR A 313 -27.68 -9.45 13.91
C THR A 313 -28.90 -8.60 13.54
N ASN A 314 -28.87 -7.28 13.77
CA ASN A 314 -29.91 -6.37 13.34
C ASN A 314 -30.01 -6.26 11.80
N PRO A 315 -31.13 -5.79 11.23
CA PRO A 315 -31.34 -5.74 9.78
C PRO A 315 -30.31 -4.89 9.04
N ALA A 316 -29.85 -3.76 9.61
CA ALA A 316 -28.86 -2.86 9.00
C ALA A 316 -27.50 -3.54 8.89
N SER A 317 -26.97 -4.10 10.00
CA SER A 317 -25.70 -4.85 9.98
C SER A 317 -25.71 -6.01 9.00
N ARG A 318 -26.85 -6.73 8.93
CA ARG A 318 -27.03 -7.82 7.95
C ARG A 318 -27.02 -7.35 6.52
N TYR A 319 -27.65 -6.21 6.23
CA TYR A 319 -27.65 -5.65 4.86
C TYR A 319 -26.28 -5.15 4.47
N ILE A 320 -25.59 -4.37 5.33
CA ILE A 320 -24.23 -3.89 5.10
C ILE A 320 -23.26 -5.07 4.92
N GLY A 321 -23.33 -6.09 5.77
CA GLY A 321 -22.52 -7.29 5.63
C GLY A 321 -22.76 -8.06 4.33
N ARG A 322 -23.97 -8.02 3.80
CA ARG A 322 -24.32 -8.62 2.50
C ARG A 322 -23.66 -7.91 1.33
N ILE A 323 -23.64 -6.58 1.35
CA ILE A 323 -23.04 -5.76 0.28
C ILE A 323 -21.56 -5.41 0.57
N SER A 324 -20.97 -5.95 1.65
CA SER A 324 -19.63 -5.56 2.14
C SER A 324 -18.54 -5.78 1.09
N TYR A 325 -18.65 -6.76 0.21
CA TYR A 325 -17.69 -6.98 -0.87
C TYR A 325 -17.72 -5.83 -1.89
N SER A 326 -18.89 -5.45 -2.36
CA SER A 326 -19.03 -4.30 -3.27
C SER A 326 -18.61 -2.98 -2.59
N LEU A 327 -18.90 -2.79 -1.29
CA LEU A 327 -18.42 -1.64 -0.52
C LEU A 327 -16.89 -1.60 -0.48
N TYR A 328 -16.26 -2.74 -0.19
CA TYR A 328 -14.81 -2.86 -0.15
C TYR A 328 -14.15 -2.58 -1.50
N LEU A 329 -14.76 -3.01 -2.61
CA LEU A 329 -14.20 -2.76 -3.94
C LEU A 329 -14.25 -1.29 -4.36
N TRP A 330 -15.33 -0.56 -4.04
CA TRP A 330 -15.52 0.81 -4.53
C TRP A 330 -14.93 1.91 -3.64
N HIS A 331 -14.69 1.65 -2.34
CA HIS A 331 -14.32 2.73 -1.42
C HIS A 331 -12.99 3.38 -1.76
N PHE A 332 -11.94 2.58 -1.98
CA PHE A 332 -10.58 3.07 -2.12
C PHE A 332 -10.33 3.83 -3.43
N PRO A 333 -10.80 3.36 -4.60
CA PRO A 333 -10.77 4.16 -5.82
C PRO A 333 -11.41 5.54 -5.64
N LEU A 334 -12.56 5.61 -4.98
CA LEU A 334 -13.25 6.88 -4.76
C LEU A 334 -12.50 7.80 -3.82
N VAL A 335 -11.86 7.28 -2.77
CA VAL A 335 -10.98 8.07 -1.89
C VAL A 335 -9.84 8.68 -2.69
N VAL A 336 -9.13 7.90 -3.50
CA VAL A 336 -7.99 8.37 -4.28
C VAL A 336 -8.41 9.38 -5.35
N PHE A 337 -9.49 9.13 -6.08
CA PHE A 337 -9.97 10.09 -7.08
C PHE A 337 -10.54 11.36 -6.44
N ALA A 338 -11.22 11.28 -5.31
CA ALA A 338 -11.69 12.45 -4.60
C ALA A 338 -10.53 13.33 -4.12
N ALA A 339 -9.51 12.73 -3.55
CA ALA A 339 -8.30 13.44 -3.14
C ALA A 339 -7.58 14.14 -4.32
N ALA A 340 -7.59 13.51 -5.50
CA ALA A 340 -6.93 14.05 -6.70
C ALA A 340 -7.74 15.14 -7.42
N LEU A 341 -9.08 15.04 -7.43
CA LEU A 341 -9.95 15.94 -8.21
C LEU A 341 -10.52 17.08 -7.38
N ALA A 342 -10.78 16.86 -6.11
CA ALA A 342 -11.43 17.81 -5.23
C ALA A 342 -11.03 17.53 -3.78
N PRO A 343 -9.80 17.91 -3.36
CA PRO A 343 -9.28 17.63 -2.02
C PRO A 343 -10.16 18.17 -0.90
N GLU A 344 -10.92 19.24 -1.18
CA GLU A 344 -11.89 19.83 -0.26
C GLU A 344 -13.23 19.05 -0.18
N THR A 345 -13.34 17.89 -0.86
CA THR A 345 -14.59 17.10 -0.86
C THR A 345 -14.91 16.61 0.55
N PRO A 346 -16.09 16.94 1.10
CA PRO A 346 -16.49 16.42 2.39
C PRO A 346 -16.49 14.88 2.40
N PRO A 347 -15.91 14.22 3.41
CA PRO A 347 -15.88 12.74 3.51
C PRO A 347 -17.27 12.10 3.38
N ALA A 348 -18.32 12.80 3.81
CA ALA A 348 -19.71 12.36 3.69
C ALA A 348 -20.14 12.16 2.23
N LEU A 349 -19.69 13.01 1.30
CA LEU A 349 -20.02 12.88 -0.12
C LEU A 349 -19.28 11.68 -0.74
N ALA A 350 -18.00 11.49 -0.43
CA ALA A 350 -17.24 10.33 -0.88
C ALA A 350 -17.85 9.02 -0.34
N LEU A 351 -18.30 9.01 0.92
CA LEU A 351 -19.03 7.90 1.51
C LEU A 351 -20.35 7.63 0.79
N ALA A 352 -21.15 8.66 0.52
CA ALA A 352 -22.43 8.53 -0.18
C ALA A 352 -22.25 7.95 -1.59
N LEU A 353 -21.25 8.40 -2.35
CA LEU A 353 -20.90 7.87 -3.66
C LEU A 353 -20.44 6.40 -3.57
N THR A 354 -19.61 6.07 -2.58
CA THR A 354 -19.17 4.69 -2.30
C THR A 354 -20.37 3.78 -2.06
N VAL A 355 -21.29 4.17 -1.20
CA VAL A 355 -22.49 3.40 -0.89
C VAL A 355 -23.38 3.25 -2.14
N CYS A 356 -23.58 4.33 -2.90
CA CYS A 356 -24.38 4.30 -4.12
C CYS A 356 -23.82 3.32 -5.15
N LEU A 357 -22.53 3.41 -5.48
CA LEU A 357 -21.88 2.52 -6.44
C LEU A 357 -21.83 1.07 -5.95
N ALA A 358 -21.58 0.87 -4.66
CA ALA A 358 -21.60 -0.47 -4.06
C ALA A 358 -22.98 -1.13 -4.12
N VAL A 359 -24.04 -0.39 -3.82
CA VAL A 359 -25.43 -0.87 -3.91
C VAL A 359 -25.79 -1.19 -5.37
N LEU A 360 -25.45 -0.31 -6.31
CA LEU A 360 -25.65 -0.53 -7.74
C LEU A 360 -24.89 -1.77 -8.23
N SER A 361 -23.62 -1.87 -7.90
CA SER A 361 -22.74 -3.00 -8.25
C SER A 361 -23.28 -4.31 -7.68
N PHE A 362 -23.67 -4.32 -6.40
CA PHE A 362 -24.27 -5.51 -5.78
C PHE A 362 -25.54 -5.95 -6.50
N HIS A 363 -26.51 -5.06 -6.70
CA HIS A 363 -27.81 -5.42 -7.25
C HIS A 363 -27.80 -5.65 -8.76
N ARG A 364 -26.90 -5.04 -9.53
CA ARG A 364 -26.86 -5.15 -10.99
C ARG A 364 -25.82 -6.15 -11.51
N ILE A 365 -24.74 -6.39 -10.76
CA ILE A 365 -23.61 -7.24 -11.19
C ILE A 365 -23.45 -8.44 -10.25
N GLU A 366 -23.13 -8.22 -8.96
CA GLU A 366 -22.73 -9.30 -8.04
C GLU A 366 -23.84 -10.33 -7.82
N ASP A 367 -25.01 -9.92 -7.33
CA ASP A 367 -26.10 -10.82 -6.96
C ASP A 367 -26.77 -11.51 -8.17
N PRO A 368 -27.01 -10.83 -9.32
CA PRO A 368 -27.54 -11.48 -10.52
C PRO A 368 -26.60 -12.54 -11.08
N VAL A 369 -25.28 -12.26 -11.18
CA VAL A 369 -24.31 -13.24 -11.70
C VAL A 369 -24.13 -14.41 -10.73
N ARG A 370 -24.07 -14.14 -9.44
CA ARG A 370 -24.00 -15.18 -8.40
C ARG A 370 -25.17 -16.16 -8.48
N ARG A 371 -26.38 -15.69 -8.81
CA ARG A 371 -27.57 -16.51 -8.93
C ARG A 371 -27.76 -17.12 -10.33
N SER A 372 -27.01 -16.65 -11.31
CA SER A 372 -27.10 -17.10 -12.69
C SER A 372 -26.62 -18.54 -12.88
N ARG A 373 -26.89 -19.09 -14.06
CA ARG A 373 -26.35 -20.39 -14.49
C ARG A 373 -24.99 -20.26 -15.21
N TRP A 374 -24.40 -19.09 -15.22
CA TRP A 374 -23.11 -18.86 -15.85
C TRP A 374 -22.05 -19.83 -15.29
N LEU A 375 -21.25 -20.41 -16.14
CA LEU A 375 -20.24 -21.43 -15.80
C LEU A 375 -20.82 -22.76 -15.26
N GLN A 376 -22.14 -23.01 -15.26
CA GLN A 376 -22.65 -24.32 -14.87
C GLN A 376 -22.55 -25.30 -16.06
N PRO A 377 -22.14 -26.57 -15.82
CA PRO A 377 -22.15 -27.61 -16.87
C PRO A 377 -23.56 -27.83 -17.41
N ARG A 378 -23.71 -27.90 -18.73
CA ARG A 378 -25.02 -28.11 -19.40
C ARG A 378 -25.76 -29.36 -18.92
N TYR A 379 -25.04 -30.38 -18.48
CA TYR A 379 -25.60 -31.62 -17.97
C TYR A 379 -26.31 -31.45 -16.62
N ALA A 380 -25.77 -30.71 -15.69
CA ALA A 380 -26.38 -30.45 -14.38
C ALA A 380 -27.65 -29.58 -14.48
N ALA A 381 -27.80 -28.81 -15.54
CA ALA A 381 -28.97 -28.00 -15.80
C ALA A 381 -30.19 -28.85 -16.19
N ARG A 382 -30.00 -30.01 -16.86
CA ARG A 382 -31.09 -30.90 -17.31
C ARG A 382 -31.73 -31.69 -16.17
N GLU A 383 -30.96 -32.17 -15.20
CA GLU A 383 -31.50 -32.94 -14.06
C GLU A 383 -32.26 -32.06 -13.04
N ARG A 384 -31.83 -30.85 -12.78
CA ARG A 384 -32.54 -29.94 -11.85
C ARG A 384 -33.76 -29.28 -12.47
N GLY A 385 -33.79 -29.06 -13.78
CA GLY A 385 -34.94 -28.51 -14.51
C GLY A 385 -36.18 -29.39 -14.44
N ARG A 386 -36.02 -30.71 -14.18
CA ARG A 386 -37.12 -31.64 -13.98
C ARG A 386 -37.80 -31.56 -12.60
N ARG A 387 -37.14 -30.96 -11.59
CA ARG A 387 -37.62 -30.95 -10.17
C ARG A 387 -38.19 -29.62 -9.68
N TYR A 388 -38.03 -28.51 -10.40
CA TYR A 388 -38.50 -27.20 -9.94
C TYR A 388 -39.03 -26.33 -11.08
N ARG A 389 -40.32 -26.48 -11.40
CA ARG A 389 -41.10 -25.46 -12.11
C ARG A 389 -41.52 -24.39 -11.06
N ARG A 390 -40.75 -23.36 -10.87
CA ARG A 390 -41.22 -22.06 -10.40
C ARG A 390 -40.90 -21.03 -11.50
N PRO A 391 -41.84 -20.13 -11.85
CA PRO A 391 -41.57 -19.07 -12.80
C PRO A 391 -40.63 -18.07 -12.13
N ALA A 392 -39.35 -18.20 -12.39
CA ALA A 392 -38.40 -17.12 -12.11
C ALA A 392 -38.43 -16.20 -13.33
N LEU A 393 -38.62 -14.92 -13.12
CA LEU A 393 -38.33 -13.87 -14.09
C LEU A 393 -36.85 -14.04 -14.53
N GLU A 394 -36.69 -14.74 -15.67
CA GLU A 394 -35.36 -14.94 -16.26
C GLU A 394 -34.87 -13.58 -16.78
N PRO A 395 -33.76 -13.03 -16.26
CA PRO A 395 -33.07 -11.98 -16.98
C PRO A 395 -32.61 -12.59 -18.31
N ARG A 396 -33.03 -12.00 -19.41
CA ARG A 396 -32.70 -12.47 -20.77
C ARG A 396 -31.20 -12.65 -20.90
N PRO A 397 -30.70 -13.85 -21.28
CA PRO A 397 -29.24 -14.13 -21.34
C PRO A 397 -28.49 -13.16 -22.28
N ALA A 398 -29.20 -12.56 -23.25
CA ALA A 398 -28.65 -11.53 -24.13
C ALA A 398 -28.19 -10.25 -23.40
N ARG A 399 -28.81 -9.87 -22.27
CA ARG A 399 -28.39 -8.67 -21.51
C ARG A 399 -27.18 -8.94 -20.63
N LEU A 400 -27.04 -10.14 -20.07
CA LEU A 400 -25.84 -10.56 -19.31
C LEU A 400 -24.64 -10.80 -20.22
N ALA A 401 -24.88 -11.37 -21.42
CA ALA A 401 -23.85 -11.50 -22.45
C ALA A 401 -23.41 -10.12 -22.98
N ALA A 402 -24.35 -9.19 -23.15
CA ALA A 402 -24.02 -7.82 -23.60
C ALA A 402 -23.23 -7.01 -22.56
N THR A 403 -23.53 -7.17 -21.26
CA THR A 403 -22.74 -6.49 -20.21
C THR A 403 -21.37 -7.13 -19.99
N ALA A 404 -21.27 -8.46 -20.08
CA ALA A 404 -19.97 -9.14 -20.03
C ALA A 404 -19.14 -8.89 -21.32
N ALA A 405 -19.81 -8.83 -22.49
CA ALA A 405 -19.18 -8.48 -23.76
C ALA A 405 -18.79 -7.00 -23.80
N ALA A 406 -19.61 -6.09 -23.26
CA ALA A 406 -19.25 -4.66 -23.17
C ALA A 406 -18.09 -4.43 -22.22
N GLY A 407 -18.02 -5.12 -21.07
CA GLY A 407 -16.87 -5.10 -20.17
C GLY A 407 -15.62 -5.70 -20.80
N GLY A 408 -15.76 -6.84 -21.49
CA GLY A 408 -14.67 -7.48 -22.23
C GLY A 408 -14.22 -6.66 -23.45
N LEU A 409 -15.15 -6.03 -24.17
CA LEU A 409 -14.84 -5.15 -25.31
C LEU A 409 -14.16 -3.85 -24.85
N LEU A 410 -14.62 -3.26 -23.74
CA LEU A 410 -13.99 -2.09 -23.14
C LEU A 410 -12.58 -2.41 -22.66
N SER A 411 -12.37 -3.58 -22.02
CA SER A 411 -11.05 -4.06 -21.62
C SER A 411 -10.17 -4.37 -22.84
N ALA A 412 -10.73 -4.97 -23.90
CA ALA A 412 -9.99 -5.26 -25.14
C ALA A 412 -9.65 -3.97 -25.91
N VAL A 413 -10.54 -2.98 -25.95
CA VAL A 413 -10.29 -1.67 -26.55
C VAL A 413 -9.25 -0.89 -25.74
N LEU A 414 -9.34 -0.93 -24.40
CA LEU A 414 -8.32 -0.33 -23.51
C LEU A 414 -6.96 -1.01 -23.70
N ILE A 415 -6.91 -2.34 -23.77
CA ILE A 415 -5.67 -3.09 -24.05
C ILE A 415 -5.14 -2.77 -25.45
N ALA A 416 -6.01 -2.67 -26.47
CA ALA A 416 -5.59 -2.32 -27.82
C ALA A 416 -5.08 -0.89 -27.92
N VAL A 417 -5.71 0.08 -27.22
CA VAL A 417 -5.27 1.48 -27.18
C VAL A 417 -3.95 1.61 -26.43
N THR A 418 -3.75 0.84 -25.34
CA THR A 418 -2.48 0.87 -24.61
C THR A 418 -1.37 0.14 -25.34
N LEU A 419 -1.65 -0.99 -26.04
CA LEU A 419 -0.70 -1.64 -26.92
C LEU A 419 -0.30 -0.73 -28.09
N ASP A 420 -1.24 0.00 -28.70
CA ASP A 420 -0.94 0.98 -29.75
C ASP A 420 -0.13 2.15 -29.19
N ALA A 421 -0.39 2.61 -27.96
CA ALA A 421 0.39 3.66 -27.29
C ALA A 421 1.79 3.20 -26.84
N THR A 422 1.96 1.90 -26.51
CA THR A 422 3.25 1.33 -26.08
C THR A 422 4.07 0.75 -27.24
N LEU A 423 3.40 0.39 -28.37
CA LEU A 423 4.05 -0.17 -29.56
C LEU A 423 4.32 0.88 -30.64
N ARG A 424 3.77 2.09 -30.54
CA ARG A 424 4.30 3.18 -31.33
C ARG A 424 5.73 3.38 -30.87
N PRO A 425 6.74 3.22 -31.76
CA PRO A 425 8.08 3.69 -31.44
C PRO A 425 7.87 5.13 -30.97
N SER A 426 8.21 5.45 -29.76
CA SER A 426 8.53 6.81 -29.42
C SER A 426 9.64 7.16 -30.38
N ASP A 427 9.36 8.01 -31.37
CA ASP A 427 10.38 8.84 -31.91
C ASP A 427 10.86 9.76 -30.80
N THR A 428 11.47 9.14 -29.83
CA THR A 428 12.37 9.82 -28.92
C THR A 428 13.51 10.19 -29.83
N PRO A 429 13.72 11.46 -30.09
CA PRO A 429 14.99 11.86 -30.66
C PRO A 429 16.02 11.22 -29.72
N ALA A 430 16.91 10.40 -30.29
CA ALA A 430 18.07 9.92 -29.54
C ALA A 430 18.58 11.12 -28.75
N ALA A 431 18.76 10.93 -27.44
CA ALA A 431 19.26 11.98 -26.59
C ALA A 431 20.45 12.59 -27.31
N ALA A 432 20.21 13.69 -27.98
CA ALA A 432 21.28 14.53 -28.44
C ALA A 432 21.99 14.87 -27.14
N ASN A 433 23.25 14.47 -27.04
CA ASN A 433 24.14 14.97 -26.00
C ASN A 433 23.82 16.45 -25.87
N PRO A 434 23.50 16.95 -24.67
CA PRO A 434 23.27 18.38 -24.51
C PRO A 434 24.43 19.09 -25.19
N PRO A 435 24.17 20.08 -26.06
CA PRO A 435 25.25 20.80 -26.69
C PRO A 435 26.15 21.27 -25.54
N SER A 436 27.40 20.88 -25.57
CA SER A 436 28.43 21.44 -24.68
C SER A 436 28.25 22.95 -24.78
N ALA A 437 27.73 23.55 -23.73
CA ALA A 437 27.59 24.98 -23.65
C ALA A 437 29.01 25.52 -23.71
N ALA A 438 29.41 26.04 -24.88
CA ALA A 438 30.66 26.76 -25.02
C ALA A 438 30.66 27.83 -23.94
N VAL A 439 31.59 27.73 -23.01
CA VAL A 439 31.87 28.74 -22.01
C VAL A 439 32.18 30.04 -22.75
N PRO A 440 31.38 31.11 -22.65
CA PRO A 440 31.75 32.40 -23.20
C PRO A 440 32.92 32.93 -22.39
N SER A 441 33.98 33.34 -23.09
CA SER A 441 35.09 34.10 -22.49
C SER A 441 34.57 35.28 -21.66
N PRO A 442 35.30 35.67 -20.59
CA PRO A 442 34.81 36.64 -19.63
C PRO A 442 34.97 38.05 -20.16
N ASP A 443 33.96 38.60 -20.79
CA ASP A 443 33.81 40.05 -20.90
C ASP A 443 32.99 40.56 -19.74
N SER A 444 33.60 41.41 -18.93
CA SER A 444 33.11 42.02 -17.70
C SER A 444 32.01 43.04 -17.98
N ALA A 445 30.80 42.57 -18.22
CA ALA A 445 29.57 43.35 -18.17
C ALA A 445 28.61 42.57 -17.25
N SER A 446 28.22 43.18 -16.11
CA SER A 446 27.38 42.70 -15.01
C SER A 446 26.52 41.47 -15.36
N ARG A 447 26.98 40.27 -14.98
CA ARG A 447 26.12 39.06 -14.96
C ARG A 447 24.94 39.36 -14.03
N PRO A 448 23.70 39.18 -14.47
CA PRO A 448 22.56 39.32 -13.60
C PRO A 448 22.74 38.35 -12.42
N ASP A 449 22.46 38.82 -11.19
CA ASP A 449 22.48 38.00 -9.98
C ASP A 449 21.65 36.72 -10.21
N PRO A 450 22.27 35.50 -10.15
CA PRO A 450 21.56 34.26 -10.41
C PRO A 450 20.31 34.09 -9.52
N LEU A 451 20.39 34.53 -8.26
CA LEU A 451 19.26 34.44 -7.31
C LEU A 451 18.13 35.40 -7.73
N ALA A 452 18.42 36.60 -8.19
CA ALA A 452 17.41 37.54 -8.67
C ALA A 452 16.71 37.03 -9.93
N ALA A 453 17.45 36.46 -10.87
CA ALA A 453 16.90 35.83 -12.07
C ALA A 453 16.01 34.63 -11.72
N HIS A 454 16.46 33.76 -10.83
CA HIS A 454 15.72 32.58 -10.37
C HIS A 454 14.44 32.99 -9.61
N THR A 455 14.53 33.98 -8.70
CA THR A 455 13.35 34.52 -7.99
C THR A 455 12.30 35.06 -8.97
N THR A 456 12.73 35.71 -10.06
CA THR A 456 11.82 36.17 -11.10
C THR A 456 11.13 35.02 -11.82
N ALA A 457 11.85 33.93 -12.09
CA ALA A 457 11.29 32.72 -12.69
C ALA A 457 10.27 32.03 -11.75
N LEU A 458 10.56 31.97 -10.44
CA LEU A 458 9.61 31.44 -9.44
C LEU A 458 8.32 32.29 -9.36
N ARG A 459 8.44 33.64 -9.38
CA ARG A 459 7.26 34.53 -9.42
C ARG A 459 6.41 34.27 -10.66
N LYS A 460 7.06 34.15 -11.83
CA LYS A 460 6.35 33.82 -13.07
C LYS A 460 5.63 32.48 -12.98
N ALA A 461 6.21 31.49 -12.33
CA ALA A 461 5.57 30.19 -12.09
C ALA A 461 4.34 30.31 -11.17
N LEU A 462 4.42 31.11 -10.08
CA LEU A 462 3.31 31.38 -9.16
C LEU A 462 2.15 32.13 -9.82
N ASP A 463 2.43 32.97 -10.81
CA ASP A 463 1.42 33.76 -11.54
C ASP A 463 0.83 32.96 -12.72
N SER A 464 1.34 31.76 -13.01
CA SER A 464 0.88 30.96 -14.14
C SER A 464 -0.48 30.33 -13.84
N THR A 465 -1.45 30.55 -14.74
CA THR A 465 -2.79 29.96 -14.67
C THR A 465 -2.93 28.65 -15.44
N GLN A 466 -1.95 28.31 -16.26
CA GLN A 466 -1.89 27.09 -17.08
C GLN A 466 -0.52 26.47 -16.96
N TRP A 467 -0.47 25.14 -17.01
CA TRP A 467 0.79 24.41 -17.03
C TRP A 467 1.60 24.78 -18.27
N PRO A 468 2.88 25.17 -18.12
CA PRO A 468 3.79 25.27 -19.27
C PRO A 468 4.15 23.85 -19.76
N ALA A 469 4.80 23.78 -20.91
CA ALA A 469 5.38 22.51 -21.37
C ALA A 469 6.58 22.15 -20.49
N LEU A 470 6.33 21.40 -19.43
CA LEU A 470 7.36 20.94 -18.50
C LEU A 470 8.16 19.78 -19.09
N SER A 471 9.45 19.71 -18.78
CA SER A 471 10.34 18.64 -19.20
C SER A 471 11.21 18.17 -18.01
N PRO A 472 11.02 16.91 -17.54
CA PRO A 472 9.99 15.96 -17.95
C PRO A 472 8.58 16.40 -17.53
N ASP A 473 7.58 15.97 -18.31
CA ASP A 473 6.17 16.23 -17.97
C ASP A 473 5.80 15.46 -16.68
N PRO A 474 5.32 16.13 -15.59
CA PRO A 474 4.87 15.46 -14.37
C PRO A 474 3.84 14.36 -14.58
N ALA A 475 3.04 14.47 -15.66
CA ALA A 475 2.10 13.42 -16.05
C ALA A 475 2.78 12.09 -16.44
N THR A 476 4.07 12.10 -16.73
CA THR A 476 4.87 10.89 -17.04
C THR A 476 5.59 10.33 -15.82
N PHE A 477 5.51 10.99 -14.66
CA PHE A 477 6.17 10.50 -13.45
C PHE A 477 5.57 9.17 -13.03
N THR A 478 6.46 8.22 -12.81
CA THR A 478 6.08 6.92 -12.24
C THR A 478 5.85 7.04 -10.73
N GLU A 479 5.30 5.99 -10.14
CA GLU A 479 5.01 5.96 -8.70
C GLU A 479 6.25 6.35 -7.87
N GLY A 480 6.04 7.24 -6.90
CA GLY A 480 7.13 7.81 -6.08
C GLY A 480 8.12 8.69 -6.85
N GLY A 481 7.72 9.23 -8.02
CA GLY A 481 8.57 10.11 -8.81
C GLY A 481 9.83 9.45 -9.38
N ARG A 482 9.91 8.12 -9.39
CA ARG A 482 11.13 7.36 -9.73
C ARG A 482 11.71 7.74 -11.10
N SER A 483 10.87 7.99 -12.09
CA SER A 483 11.30 8.39 -13.43
C SER A 483 11.84 9.82 -13.51
N ALA A 484 11.59 10.64 -12.50
CA ALA A 484 12.03 12.03 -12.42
C ALA A 484 13.22 12.23 -11.46
N LYS A 485 13.56 11.21 -10.66
CA LYS A 485 14.73 11.23 -9.76
C LYS A 485 16.04 11.12 -10.51
N PRO A 486 17.16 11.55 -9.92
CA PRO A 486 18.47 11.44 -10.54
C PRO A 486 18.82 10.03 -11.01
N THR A 487 19.46 9.92 -12.16
CA THR A 487 19.92 8.63 -12.73
C THR A 487 20.93 7.96 -11.80
N GLU A 488 21.79 8.73 -11.17
CA GLU A 488 22.80 8.32 -10.20
C GLU A 488 22.20 7.60 -8.99
N TRP A 489 20.99 8.02 -8.58
CA TRP A 489 20.24 7.34 -7.54
C TRP A 489 19.63 6.02 -8.04
N ILE A 490 18.93 6.07 -9.20
CA ILE A 490 18.07 4.98 -9.65
C ILE A 490 18.86 3.88 -10.40
N VAL A 491 19.86 4.29 -11.19
CA VAL A 491 20.63 3.39 -12.07
C VAL A 491 21.96 3.03 -11.42
N ASP A 492 22.72 4.05 -10.97
CA ASP A 492 24.05 3.81 -10.39
C ASP A 492 23.96 3.24 -8.97
N GLY A 493 22.83 3.44 -8.29
CA GLY A 493 22.60 2.89 -6.95
C GLY A 493 23.41 3.58 -5.86
N CYS A 494 23.74 4.86 -6.05
CA CYS A 494 24.57 5.65 -5.14
C CYS A 494 23.84 6.16 -3.89
N LEU A 495 22.61 5.66 -3.63
CA LEU A 495 21.91 5.89 -2.38
C LEU A 495 21.92 4.59 -1.56
N GLY A 496 22.68 4.53 -0.46
CA GLY A 496 22.70 3.40 0.46
C GLY A 496 21.36 3.16 1.17
N GLY A 497 21.18 1.97 1.77
CA GLY A 497 19.99 1.67 2.56
C GLY A 497 18.71 1.38 1.75
N ASN A 498 18.77 1.29 0.43
CA ASN A 498 17.63 0.89 -0.40
C ASN A 498 17.48 -0.64 -0.34
N GLU A 499 16.26 -1.13 -0.05
CA GLU A 499 15.93 -2.55 0.21
C GLU A 499 16.39 -3.56 -0.88
N ALA A 500 16.75 -3.07 -2.06
CA ALA A 500 17.17 -3.91 -3.18
C ALA A 500 18.61 -4.47 -3.09
N ARG A 501 19.43 -4.00 -2.14
CA ARG A 501 20.82 -4.47 -1.96
C ARG A 501 21.11 -4.64 -0.48
N GLU A 502 20.73 -5.78 0.06
CA GLU A 502 20.95 -6.21 1.46
C GLU A 502 22.43 -6.43 1.83
N GLU A 503 23.32 -6.42 0.85
CA GLU A 503 24.74 -6.72 1.04
C GLU A 503 25.52 -5.43 1.23
N ASP A 504 25.70 -5.03 2.48
CA ASP A 504 26.61 -3.99 2.96
C ASP A 504 26.31 -2.54 2.50
N PRO A 505 25.67 -1.71 3.34
CA PRO A 505 25.45 -0.28 3.04
C PRO A 505 26.74 0.50 2.82
N VAL A 506 27.88 -0.03 3.25
CA VAL A 506 29.22 0.53 3.14
C VAL A 506 29.93 0.12 1.82
N ALA A 507 29.56 -1.02 1.23
CA ALA A 507 30.25 -1.56 0.05
C ALA A 507 30.00 -0.83 -1.28
N ASN A 508 29.01 0.07 -1.32
CA ASN A 508 28.60 0.75 -2.58
C ASN A 508 29.42 2.01 -2.92
N THR A 509 30.41 2.39 -2.16
CA THR A 509 31.09 3.69 -2.29
C THR A 509 32.18 3.76 -3.34
N GLY A 510 32.72 2.63 -3.78
CA GLY A 510 33.82 2.61 -4.76
C GLY A 510 33.43 3.03 -6.18
N HIS A 511 32.14 3.00 -6.54
CA HIS A 511 31.64 3.40 -7.87
C HIS A 511 30.81 4.69 -7.85
N CYS A 512 30.64 5.31 -6.68
CA CYS A 512 29.90 6.57 -6.52
C CYS A 512 30.86 7.75 -6.42
N ILE A 513 31.87 7.75 -7.28
CA ILE A 513 32.83 8.84 -7.47
C ILE A 513 32.69 9.34 -8.90
N TYR A 514 32.46 10.64 -9.08
CA TYR A 514 32.26 11.26 -10.38
C TYR A 514 33.38 12.31 -10.60
N GLY A 515 33.99 12.28 -11.75
CA GLY A 515 35.12 13.10 -12.15
C GLY A 515 36.30 12.22 -12.61
N GLU A 516 37.35 12.83 -13.13
CA GLU A 516 38.56 12.13 -13.55
C GLU A 516 39.37 11.64 -12.36
N ALA A 517 40.03 10.50 -12.50
CA ALA A 517 40.73 9.88 -11.37
C ALA A 517 41.88 10.69 -10.83
N ASP A 518 42.45 11.55 -11.64
CA ASP A 518 43.59 12.45 -11.37
C ASP A 518 43.17 13.92 -11.16
N ALA A 519 41.88 14.21 -11.06
CA ALA A 519 41.38 15.53 -10.72
C ALA A 519 41.98 15.99 -9.37
N PRO A 520 42.47 17.26 -9.28
CA PRO A 520 43.23 17.72 -8.13
C PRO A 520 42.40 18.01 -6.86
N GLN A 521 41.08 18.21 -6.99
CA GLN A 521 40.22 18.64 -5.91
C GLN A 521 39.17 17.59 -5.60
N ASP A 522 38.84 17.43 -4.32
CA ASP A 522 37.82 16.50 -3.83
C ASP A 522 36.66 17.23 -3.18
N LEU A 523 35.42 16.89 -3.63
CA LEU A 523 34.20 17.30 -2.95
C LEU A 523 33.50 16.06 -2.40
N VAL A 524 33.10 16.07 -1.13
CA VAL A 524 32.24 15.05 -0.55
C VAL A 524 30.80 15.58 -0.46
N LEU A 525 29.87 14.88 -1.06
CA LEU A 525 28.42 15.08 -0.87
C LEU A 525 27.93 14.12 0.21
N TYR A 526 27.62 14.64 1.41
CA TYR A 526 27.22 13.85 2.56
C TYR A 526 25.79 14.14 3.01
N GLY A 527 25.00 13.10 3.23
CA GLY A 527 23.64 13.23 3.75
C GLY A 527 22.72 12.05 3.46
N ASP A 528 21.45 12.36 3.35
CA ASP A 528 20.40 11.39 3.00
C ASP A 528 20.01 11.49 1.51
N SER A 529 18.80 11.04 1.18
CA SER A 529 18.27 11.10 -0.18
C SER A 529 18.08 12.53 -0.70
N VAL A 530 17.99 13.53 0.17
CA VAL A 530 17.92 14.94 -0.23
C VAL A 530 19.28 15.42 -0.73
N ALA A 531 20.38 15.04 -0.07
CA ALA A 531 21.74 15.31 -0.57
C ALA A 531 21.91 14.71 -1.97
N MET A 532 21.52 13.44 -2.14
CA MET A 532 21.56 12.74 -3.43
C MET A 532 20.83 13.49 -4.54
N ALA A 533 19.74 14.17 -4.22
CA ALA A 533 18.95 14.92 -5.19
C ALA A 533 19.68 16.17 -5.76
N TYR A 534 20.71 16.68 -5.10
CA TYR A 534 21.54 17.78 -5.60
C TYR A 534 22.68 17.33 -6.54
N LEU A 535 22.97 16.04 -6.64
CA LEU A 535 24.09 15.53 -7.43
C LEU A 535 24.06 15.94 -8.92
N PRO A 536 22.90 15.97 -9.62
CA PRO A 536 22.85 16.46 -11.00
C PRO A 536 23.33 17.92 -11.14
N ALA A 537 22.99 18.79 -10.18
CA ALA A 537 23.45 20.18 -10.15
C ALA A 537 24.96 20.26 -9.93
N LEU A 538 25.49 19.49 -8.99
CA LEU A 538 26.93 19.44 -8.71
C LEU A 538 27.74 19.01 -9.95
N ARG A 539 27.30 17.95 -10.62
CA ARG A 539 27.94 17.46 -11.85
C ARG A 539 27.83 18.42 -13.03
N ALA A 540 26.83 19.31 -13.01
CA ALA A 540 26.69 20.35 -14.04
C ALA A 540 27.56 21.58 -13.77
N VAL A 541 27.95 21.82 -12.52
CA VAL A 541 28.72 22.99 -12.07
C VAL A 541 30.21 22.70 -12.03
N LEU A 542 30.61 21.53 -11.57
CA LEU A 542 32.00 21.16 -11.35
C LEU A 542 32.60 20.52 -12.59
N ASP A 543 33.76 21.03 -13.02
CA ASP A 543 34.52 20.43 -14.12
C ASP A 543 35.09 19.08 -13.70
N PRO A 544 34.74 17.96 -14.36
CA PRO A 544 35.22 16.64 -13.99
C PRO A 544 36.76 16.48 -14.12
N ALA A 545 37.45 17.34 -14.84
CA ALA A 545 38.90 17.35 -14.89
C ALA A 545 39.56 18.05 -13.67
N GLU A 546 38.78 18.87 -12.97
CA GLU A 546 39.25 19.59 -11.78
C GLU A 546 38.75 18.99 -10.47
N TRP A 547 37.55 18.34 -10.51
CA TRP A 547 36.85 17.87 -9.32
C TRP A 547 36.46 16.41 -9.34
N ARG A 548 36.70 15.70 -8.23
CA ARG A 548 36.08 14.40 -7.93
C ARG A 548 34.98 14.60 -6.90
N ILE A 549 33.78 14.14 -7.22
CA ILE A 549 32.61 14.19 -6.33
C ILE A 549 32.44 12.81 -5.70
N HIS A 550 32.69 12.69 -4.40
CA HIS A 550 32.46 11.49 -3.60
C HIS A 550 31.07 11.54 -2.98
N VAL A 551 30.22 10.53 -3.23
CA VAL A 551 28.84 10.53 -2.76
C VAL A 551 28.68 9.58 -1.58
N TYR A 552 28.45 10.15 -0.38
CA TYR A 552 28.23 9.40 0.86
C TYR A 552 26.80 9.66 1.34
N THR A 553 25.83 8.92 0.75
CA THR A 553 24.41 9.13 1.02
C THR A 553 23.70 7.83 1.39
N ALA A 554 22.75 7.91 2.36
CA ALA A 554 21.94 6.78 2.77
C ALA A 554 20.46 7.21 2.96
N ALA A 555 19.53 6.44 2.39
CA ALA A 555 18.12 6.78 2.37
C ALA A 555 17.54 6.96 3.79
N GLY A 556 16.99 8.15 4.10
CA GLY A 556 16.40 8.46 5.39
C GLY A 556 17.36 8.43 6.58
N CYS A 557 18.67 8.47 6.33
CA CYS A 557 19.69 8.52 7.35
C CYS A 557 20.34 9.92 7.36
N ALA A 558 19.69 10.86 8.03
CA ALA A 558 20.22 12.23 8.13
C ALA A 558 21.52 12.29 8.94
N PRO A 559 22.43 13.24 8.63
CA PRO A 559 23.67 13.46 9.35
C PRO A 559 23.43 14.15 10.71
N ALA A 560 22.67 13.49 11.57
CA ALA A 560 22.43 13.87 12.96
C ALA A 560 22.67 12.64 13.83
N ASP A 561 23.55 12.74 14.83
CA ASP A 561 23.95 11.62 15.70
C ASP A 561 22.84 11.29 16.72
N VAL A 562 21.72 10.80 16.19
CA VAL A 562 20.55 10.34 16.95
C VAL A 562 20.13 8.96 16.45
N PRO A 563 19.56 8.10 17.32
CA PRO A 563 18.95 6.87 16.87
C PRO A 563 17.72 7.20 16.02
N GLN A 564 17.76 6.82 14.74
CA GLN A 564 16.66 7.06 13.80
C GLN A 564 15.91 5.76 13.54
N ASN A 565 14.62 5.89 13.21
CA ASN A 565 13.86 4.84 12.60
C ASN A 565 13.87 4.99 11.08
N ARG A 566 13.69 3.91 10.36
CA ARG A 566 13.36 3.94 8.92
C ARG A 566 12.04 4.68 8.70
N ILE A 567 11.83 5.22 7.53
CA ILE A 567 10.51 5.67 7.08
C ILE A 567 9.56 4.48 7.26
N GLY A 568 8.49 4.66 8.05
CA GLY A 568 7.60 3.56 8.43
C GLY A 568 7.80 3.03 9.87
N GLY A 569 8.68 3.66 10.67
CA GLY A 569 8.78 3.43 12.11
C GLY A 569 9.61 2.21 12.54
N ALA A 570 10.15 1.42 11.60
CA ALA A 570 11.01 0.28 11.95
C ALA A 570 12.39 0.77 12.43
N PRO A 571 13.07 0.06 13.34
CA PRO A 571 14.45 0.37 13.74
C PRO A 571 15.39 0.44 12.54
N TYR A 572 16.35 1.37 12.59
CA TYR A 572 17.34 1.55 11.54
C TYR A 572 18.79 1.40 12.08
N PRO A 573 19.20 0.17 12.45
CA PRO A 573 20.50 -0.07 13.06
C PRO A 573 21.69 0.22 12.13
N GLU A 574 21.49 0.21 10.81
CA GLU A 574 22.55 0.48 9.84
C GLU A 574 22.89 1.99 9.73
N CYS A 575 21.97 2.87 10.09
CA CYS A 575 22.18 4.32 9.98
C CYS A 575 23.30 4.84 10.89
N PRO A 576 23.41 4.47 12.18
CA PRO A 576 24.60 4.82 12.99
C PRO A 576 25.91 4.30 12.39
N ALA A 577 25.93 3.05 11.91
CA ALA A 577 27.13 2.47 11.30
C ALA A 577 27.55 3.20 10.02
N PHE A 578 26.58 3.60 9.19
CA PHE A 578 26.83 4.42 8.00
C PHE A 578 27.41 5.79 8.38
N ARG A 579 26.87 6.46 9.39
CA ARG A 579 27.37 7.77 9.84
C ARG A 579 28.80 7.69 10.37
N ASP A 580 29.09 6.69 11.21
CA ASP A 580 30.43 6.51 11.76
C ASP A 580 31.44 6.23 10.64
N TRP A 581 31.08 5.38 9.67
CA TRP A 581 31.86 5.14 8.47
C TRP A 581 32.07 6.41 7.64
N ALA A 582 31.00 7.19 7.38
CA ALA A 582 31.10 8.42 6.59
C ALA A 582 32.03 9.46 7.25
N VAL A 583 31.89 9.67 8.56
CA VAL A 583 32.75 10.59 9.32
C VAL A 583 34.20 10.15 9.26
N GLU A 584 34.48 8.85 9.48
CA GLU A 584 35.82 8.31 9.36
C GLU A 584 36.39 8.51 7.95
N ARG A 585 35.61 8.25 6.94
CA ARG A 585 36.03 8.33 5.54
C ARG A 585 36.26 9.76 5.07
N ILE A 586 35.43 10.72 5.53
CA ILE A 586 35.60 12.15 5.26
C ILE A 586 36.93 12.60 5.89
N GLY A 587 37.19 12.26 7.15
CA GLY A 587 38.44 12.61 7.82
C GLY A 587 39.71 11.97 7.23
N GLN A 588 39.58 10.78 6.58
CA GLN A 588 40.70 10.15 5.84
C GLN A 588 40.95 10.79 4.49
N LEU A 589 39.90 11.29 3.82
CA LEU A 589 39.97 11.90 2.49
C LEU A 589 40.50 13.34 2.57
N ASP A 590 40.14 14.06 3.66
CA ASP A 590 40.46 15.49 3.87
C ASP A 590 40.06 16.33 2.63
N PRO A 591 38.75 16.37 2.25
CA PRO A 591 38.33 16.96 1.00
C PRO A 591 38.41 18.49 1.04
N ASP A 592 38.61 19.12 -0.11
CA ASP A 592 38.55 20.58 -0.26
C ASP A 592 37.15 21.13 0.13
N VAL A 593 36.11 20.40 -0.20
CA VAL A 593 34.72 20.80 0.15
C VAL A 593 33.93 19.62 0.68
N LEU A 594 33.32 19.81 1.87
CA LEU A 594 32.28 18.96 2.41
C LEU A 594 30.94 19.65 2.25
N LEU A 595 30.11 19.16 1.31
CA LEU A 595 28.74 19.64 1.10
C LEU A 595 27.73 18.71 1.77
N MET A 596 26.95 19.24 2.70
CA MET A 596 25.96 18.49 3.45
C MET A 596 24.55 18.97 3.11
N ALA A 597 23.61 18.02 2.95
CA ALA A 597 22.18 18.29 2.83
C ALA A 597 21.37 17.11 3.37
N SER A 598 20.24 17.39 4.00
CA SER A 598 19.36 16.33 4.50
C SER A 598 17.97 16.86 4.79
N PHE A 599 17.03 15.95 5.03
CA PHE A 599 15.68 16.26 5.48
C PHE A 599 15.44 15.68 6.87
N ARG A 600 14.80 16.47 7.74
CA ARG A 600 14.35 15.98 9.04
C ARG A 600 12.98 15.34 8.90
N TYR A 601 12.87 14.04 9.15
CA TYR A 601 11.60 13.34 9.25
C TYR A 601 11.04 13.41 10.67
N ASP A 602 9.89 14.06 10.88
CA ASP A 602 9.09 13.91 12.08
C ASP A 602 8.19 12.66 11.91
N PRO A 603 8.21 11.67 12.74
CA PRO A 603 8.76 11.39 14.07
C PRO A 603 9.79 10.24 14.05
N ALA A 604 10.88 10.40 13.34
CA ALA A 604 11.80 9.31 13.02
C ALA A 604 12.76 8.94 14.17
N LEU A 605 12.63 9.52 15.36
CA LEU A 605 13.53 9.22 16.48
C LEU A 605 13.16 7.88 17.15
N ALA A 606 14.13 6.97 17.20
CA ALA A 606 13.96 5.66 17.84
C ALA A 606 13.78 5.73 19.37
N SER A 607 14.11 6.88 19.97
CA SER A 607 13.86 7.17 21.40
C SER A 607 12.37 7.29 21.73
N GLY A 608 11.51 7.54 20.70
CA GLY A 608 10.10 7.86 20.90
C GLY A 608 9.87 9.29 21.41
N ALA A 609 10.91 10.15 21.43
CA ALA A 609 10.76 11.54 21.81
C ALA A 609 9.83 12.28 20.82
N THR A 610 9.01 13.18 21.33
CA THR A 610 8.05 13.96 20.55
C THR A 610 8.13 15.44 20.88
N ALA A 611 7.71 16.28 19.96
CA ALA A 611 7.66 17.73 20.11
C ALA A 611 8.98 18.32 20.62
N VAL A 612 8.98 19.13 21.66
CA VAL A 612 10.16 19.83 22.21
C VAL A 612 11.31 18.88 22.59
N ALA A 613 10.99 17.68 23.09
CA ALA A 613 12.01 16.68 23.43
C ALA A 613 12.72 16.14 22.17
N ALA A 614 11.97 15.90 21.11
CA ALA A 614 12.53 15.49 19.83
C ALA A 614 13.39 16.59 19.20
N ASP A 615 12.97 17.86 19.31
CA ASP A 615 13.78 19.00 18.84
C ASP A 615 15.11 19.14 19.61
N ALA A 616 15.08 18.93 20.92
CA ALA A 616 16.30 18.96 21.74
C ALA A 616 17.25 17.82 21.37
N GLU A 617 16.74 16.59 21.24
CA GLU A 617 17.53 15.41 20.86
C GLU A 617 18.16 15.58 19.47
N TRP A 618 17.38 16.09 18.51
CA TRP A 618 17.86 16.37 17.16
C TRP A 618 18.96 17.44 17.15
N ARG A 619 18.76 18.54 17.89
CA ARG A 619 19.77 19.61 18.04
C ARG A 619 21.07 19.07 18.58
N GLU A 620 21.03 18.32 19.68
CA GLU A 620 22.22 17.74 20.28
C GLU A 620 22.93 16.77 19.31
N GLY A 621 22.16 15.94 18.59
CA GLY A 621 22.71 15.02 17.61
C GLY A 621 23.35 15.71 16.42
N THR A 622 22.74 16.78 15.93
CA THR A 622 23.32 17.63 14.87
C THR A 622 24.61 18.30 15.36
N THR A 623 24.59 18.87 16.55
CA THR A 623 25.82 19.46 17.16
C THR A 623 26.95 18.42 17.27
N ARG A 624 26.64 17.18 17.71
CA ARG A 624 27.68 16.13 17.84
C ARG A 624 28.28 15.73 16.48
N ILE A 625 27.46 15.59 15.42
CA ILE A 625 28.00 15.20 14.10
C ILE A 625 28.90 16.31 13.52
N HIS A 626 28.47 17.57 13.64
CA HIS A 626 29.26 18.70 13.16
C HIS A 626 30.57 18.86 13.96
N ALA A 627 30.55 18.58 15.27
CA ALA A 627 31.76 18.55 16.07
C ALA A 627 32.75 17.44 15.67
N LYS A 628 32.23 16.27 15.25
CA LYS A 628 33.06 15.18 14.71
C LYS A 628 33.67 15.52 13.35
N LEU A 629 33.01 16.37 12.57
CA LEU A 629 33.44 16.79 11.23
C LEU A 629 34.22 18.10 11.21
N ALA A 630 34.35 18.80 12.35
CA ALA A 630 35.11 20.03 12.45
C ALA A 630 36.59 19.80 12.07
N GLY A 631 37.12 20.56 11.12
CA GLY A 631 38.47 20.41 10.59
C GLY A 631 38.73 19.16 9.75
N SER A 632 37.69 18.46 9.27
CA SER A 632 37.82 17.30 8.38
C SER A 632 37.70 17.66 6.89
N ALA A 633 37.64 18.93 6.57
CA ALA A 633 37.57 19.46 5.20
C ALA A 633 38.07 20.90 5.25
N ASP A 634 38.64 21.40 4.15
CA ASP A 634 39.04 22.80 4.05
C ASP A 634 37.85 23.75 4.18
N ARG A 635 36.71 23.34 3.66
CA ARG A 635 35.46 24.08 3.72
C ARG A 635 34.26 23.16 3.96
N THR A 636 33.40 23.47 4.92
CA THR A 636 32.14 22.76 5.18
C THR A 636 30.95 23.65 4.88
N VAL A 637 30.11 23.22 3.93
CA VAL A 637 28.86 23.88 3.50
C VAL A 637 27.67 23.03 3.85
N VAL A 638 26.66 23.61 4.47
CA VAL A 638 25.41 22.93 4.82
C VAL A 638 24.25 23.63 4.12
N LEU A 639 23.56 22.92 3.24
CA LEU A 639 22.34 23.40 2.62
C LEU A 639 21.15 23.04 3.52
N SER A 640 20.29 24.01 3.80
CA SER A 640 19.03 23.73 4.51
C SER A 640 18.14 22.76 3.71
N ALA A 641 17.28 22.02 4.40
CA ALA A 641 16.30 21.17 3.76
C ALA A 641 15.39 21.96 2.80
N PRO A 642 15.08 21.46 1.60
CA PRO A 642 14.07 22.06 0.74
C PRO A 642 12.70 22.03 1.44
N PRO A 643 11.83 23.03 1.21
CA PRO A 643 10.46 22.99 1.69
C PRO A 643 9.69 21.77 1.16
N GLU A 644 8.78 21.22 1.96
CA GLU A 644 7.88 20.16 1.52
C GLU A 644 7.01 20.64 0.35
N ALA A 645 6.81 19.77 -0.63
CA ALA A 645 6.00 20.03 -1.81
C ALA A 645 4.76 19.12 -1.87
N LYS A 646 3.83 19.43 -2.73
CA LYS A 646 2.82 18.45 -3.17
C LYS A 646 3.47 17.54 -4.20
N ASP A 647 3.17 16.24 -4.12
CA ASP A 647 3.64 15.28 -5.10
C ASP A 647 3.09 15.62 -6.51
N PRO A 648 3.96 15.96 -7.48
CA PRO A 648 3.51 16.37 -8.81
C PRO A 648 2.69 15.29 -9.53
N ALA A 649 2.96 14.02 -9.28
CA ALA A 649 2.18 12.91 -9.86
C ALA A 649 0.74 12.86 -9.34
N GLN A 650 0.47 13.49 -8.19
CA GLN A 650 -0.87 13.55 -7.61
C GLN A 650 -1.60 14.83 -7.97
N CYS A 651 -0.95 15.99 -7.83
CA CYS A 651 -1.58 17.29 -8.02
C CYS A 651 -1.63 17.75 -9.49
N ALA A 652 -0.67 17.34 -10.35
CA ALA A 652 -0.67 17.66 -11.77
C ALA A 652 -1.59 16.72 -12.56
N THR A 653 -2.89 16.96 -12.46
CA THR A 653 -3.91 16.23 -13.22
C THR A 653 -4.26 16.96 -14.51
N ARG A 654 -5.03 16.34 -15.40
CA ARG A 654 -5.53 16.99 -16.64
C ARG A 654 -6.46 18.18 -16.40
N PHE A 655 -6.97 18.33 -15.19
CA PHE A 655 -7.93 19.37 -14.80
C PHE A 655 -7.34 20.37 -13.82
N SER A 656 -6.09 20.15 -13.35
CA SER A 656 -5.43 21.03 -12.41
C SER A 656 -4.74 22.19 -13.09
N THR A 657 -4.54 23.24 -12.33
CA THR A 657 -3.70 24.40 -12.64
C THR A 657 -2.41 24.34 -11.84
N PRO A 658 -1.37 25.12 -12.16
CA PRO A 658 -0.17 25.22 -11.32
C PRO A 658 -0.44 25.53 -9.85
N ALA A 659 -1.46 26.34 -9.56
CA ALA A 659 -1.86 26.69 -8.20
C ALA A 659 -2.31 25.48 -7.36
N ASP A 660 -2.82 24.42 -7.99
CA ASP A 660 -3.22 23.20 -7.30
C ASP A 660 -2.02 22.43 -6.73
N CYS A 661 -0.83 22.61 -7.35
CA CYS A 661 0.45 22.03 -6.90
C CYS A 661 1.31 23.00 -6.07
N GLU A 662 0.86 24.23 -5.87
CA GLU A 662 1.54 25.20 -5.00
C GLU A 662 1.47 24.74 -3.54
N THR A 663 2.55 25.00 -2.80
CA THR A 663 2.58 24.82 -1.34
C THR A 663 2.92 26.14 -0.64
N ARG A 664 2.67 26.17 0.67
CA ARG A 664 3.11 27.25 1.55
C ARG A 664 4.11 26.72 2.55
N LEU A 665 5.06 27.56 2.92
CA LEU A 665 5.98 27.25 4.00
C LEU A 665 5.21 26.88 5.26
N ALA A 666 5.67 25.83 5.95
CA ALA A 666 5.12 25.47 7.24
C ALA A 666 5.33 26.57 8.28
N GLU A 667 4.35 26.75 9.20
CA GLU A 667 4.43 27.79 10.25
C GLU A 667 5.71 27.70 11.10
N ASN A 668 6.27 26.50 11.29
CA ASN A 668 7.48 26.26 12.05
C ASN A 668 8.75 26.20 11.19
N HIS A 669 8.69 26.54 9.90
CA HIS A 669 9.84 26.44 8.99
C HIS A 669 11.04 27.27 9.48
N GLY A 670 10.82 28.54 9.80
CA GLY A 670 11.88 29.39 10.33
C GLY A 670 12.49 28.87 11.63
N PHE A 671 11.67 28.36 12.55
CA PHE A 671 12.17 27.73 13.78
C PHE A 671 13.05 26.52 13.50
N ARG A 672 12.70 25.69 12.51
CA ARG A 672 13.52 24.53 12.11
C ARG A 672 14.86 24.96 11.53
N LEU A 673 14.88 25.97 10.66
CA LEU A 673 16.13 26.53 10.13
C LEU A 673 17.05 27.06 11.24
N ASP A 674 16.52 27.84 12.18
CA ASP A 674 17.28 28.38 13.31
C ASP A 674 17.82 27.29 14.23
N LEU A 675 17.05 26.23 14.43
CA LEU A 675 17.47 25.07 15.23
C LEU A 675 18.64 24.34 14.59
N GLU A 676 18.57 24.05 13.31
CA GLU A 676 19.58 23.28 12.57
C GLU A 676 20.84 24.10 12.34
N SER A 677 20.71 25.37 11.91
CA SER A 677 21.85 26.27 11.71
C SER A 677 22.60 26.55 13.00
N GLY A 678 21.86 26.80 14.10
CA GLY A 678 22.44 27.00 15.41
C GLY A 678 23.16 25.76 15.94
N ALA A 679 22.63 24.57 15.71
CA ALA A 679 23.27 23.30 16.09
C ALA A 679 24.53 23.02 15.27
N ALA A 680 24.51 23.29 13.97
CA ALA A 680 25.66 23.14 13.09
C ALA A 680 26.79 24.09 13.49
N ALA A 681 26.50 25.37 13.68
CA ALA A 681 27.47 26.39 14.11
C ALA A 681 28.06 26.11 15.51
N GLN A 682 27.24 25.53 16.43
CA GLN A 682 27.73 25.12 17.75
C GLN A 682 28.73 23.96 17.68
N GLY A 683 28.50 23.02 16.74
CA GLY A 683 29.38 21.86 16.54
C GLY A 683 30.63 22.17 15.70
N ASN A 684 30.47 23.01 14.69
CA ASN A 684 31.55 23.47 13.81
C ASN A 684 31.41 24.99 13.57
N PRO A 685 32.18 25.86 14.23
CA PRO A 685 32.06 27.30 14.06
C PRO A 685 32.45 27.80 12.66
N ASP A 686 33.17 27.00 11.88
CA ASP A 686 33.63 27.36 10.53
C ASP A 686 32.62 26.86 9.45
N VAL A 687 31.46 26.33 9.86
CA VAL A 687 30.43 25.86 8.93
C VAL A 687 29.77 27.05 8.22
N GLU A 688 29.66 26.96 6.90
CA GLU A 688 28.85 27.85 6.08
C GLU A 688 27.44 27.29 5.95
N TRP A 689 26.47 27.94 6.60
CA TRP A 689 25.06 27.57 6.50
C TRP A 689 24.37 28.36 5.39
N VAL A 690 23.74 27.66 4.44
CA VAL A 690 23.03 28.24 3.31
C VAL A 690 21.52 27.97 3.46
N ASP A 691 20.76 29.03 3.72
CA ASP A 691 19.30 28.97 3.66
C ASP A 691 18.82 28.86 2.20
N THR A 692 18.38 27.69 1.81
CA THR A 692 17.90 27.40 0.46
C THR A 692 16.43 27.79 0.24
N THR A 693 15.70 28.29 1.24
CA THR A 693 14.26 28.62 1.14
C THR A 693 13.95 29.48 -0.08
N ARG A 694 14.79 30.45 -0.39
CA ARG A 694 14.65 31.35 -1.55
C ARG A 694 14.90 30.68 -2.91
N TRP A 695 15.45 29.46 -2.92
CA TRP A 695 15.61 28.67 -4.13
C TRP A 695 14.30 28.01 -4.56
N PHE A 696 13.35 27.90 -3.64
CA PHE A 696 12.08 27.19 -3.86
C PHE A 696 10.85 28.09 -3.74
N CYS A 697 10.95 29.14 -2.93
CA CYS A 697 9.78 29.94 -2.54
C CYS A 697 10.00 31.42 -2.76
N VAL A 698 8.92 32.12 -3.05
CA VAL A 698 8.87 33.59 -3.01
C VAL A 698 7.94 33.97 -1.88
N GLN A 699 8.48 34.64 -0.88
CA GLN A 699 7.84 34.84 0.41
C GLN A 699 7.49 33.46 1.04
N GLU A 700 6.20 33.17 1.24
CA GLU A 700 5.73 31.88 1.80
C GLU A 700 5.16 30.92 0.75
N ARG A 701 5.16 31.30 -0.54
CA ARG A 701 4.56 30.54 -1.63
C ARG A 701 5.64 29.82 -2.45
N CYS A 702 5.47 28.52 -2.62
CA CYS A 702 6.43 27.65 -3.28
C CYS A 702 5.79 26.98 -4.51
N PRO A 703 6.17 27.35 -5.74
CA PRO A 703 5.63 26.76 -6.95
C PRO A 703 6.20 25.35 -7.18
N ALA A 704 5.48 24.54 -7.94
CA ALA A 704 5.91 23.19 -8.29
C ALA A 704 7.00 23.13 -9.39
N PHE A 705 7.29 24.24 -10.08
CA PHE A 705 8.23 24.28 -11.20
C PHE A 705 8.92 25.64 -11.29
N VAL A 706 10.02 25.67 -12.04
CA VAL A 706 10.73 26.90 -12.42
C VAL A 706 11.07 26.83 -13.91
N GLY A 707 10.70 27.86 -14.69
CA GLY A 707 10.86 27.82 -16.12
C GLY A 707 10.05 26.68 -16.75
N ASN A 708 10.75 25.70 -17.32
CA ASN A 708 10.17 24.46 -17.84
C ASN A 708 10.53 23.20 -17.03
N ALA A 709 11.24 23.37 -15.91
CA ALA A 709 11.67 22.27 -15.06
C ALA A 709 10.71 22.06 -13.89
N PRO A 710 10.12 20.86 -13.70
CA PRO A 710 9.46 20.51 -12.45
C PRO A 710 10.51 20.49 -11.34
N LEU A 711 10.27 21.19 -10.22
CA LEU A 711 11.24 21.27 -9.13
C LEU A 711 11.35 19.94 -8.36
N TYR A 712 10.24 19.26 -8.18
CA TYR A 712 10.16 18.07 -7.34
C TYR A 712 9.79 16.82 -8.15
N ALA A 713 10.35 15.69 -7.76
CA ALA A 713 9.99 14.36 -8.25
C ALA A 713 8.85 13.72 -7.44
N ASP A 714 8.79 14.04 -6.15
CA ASP A 714 7.75 13.66 -5.18
C ASP A 714 7.58 14.78 -4.14
N ALA A 715 6.99 14.50 -2.98
CA ALA A 715 6.75 15.53 -1.97
C ALA A 715 8.03 16.08 -1.28
N TYR A 716 9.17 15.39 -1.39
CA TYR A 716 10.38 15.66 -0.60
C TYR A 716 11.64 15.80 -1.45
N HIS A 717 11.69 15.19 -2.62
CA HIS A 717 12.91 15.09 -3.41
C HIS A 717 12.86 15.95 -4.66
N LEU A 718 13.94 16.61 -4.97
CA LEU A 718 14.11 17.29 -6.24
C LEU A 718 13.99 16.31 -7.40
N SER A 719 13.43 16.76 -8.49
CA SER A 719 13.60 16.08 -9.77
C SER A 719 15.02 16.34 -10.31
N ALA A 720 15.51 15.48 -11.21
CA ALA A 720 16.79 15.72 -11.88
C ALA A 720 16.77 17.07 -12.64
N ALA A 721 15.65 17.43 -13.27
CA ALA A 721 15.49 18.71 -13.96
C ALA A 721 15.44 19.90 -12.98
N GLY A 722 14.77 19.71 -11.83
CA GLY A 722 14.75 20.70 -10.75
C GLY A 722 16.13 20.93 -10.15
N SER A 723 16.88 19.86 -9.90
CA SER A 723 18.28 19.94 -9.48
C SER A 723 19.12 20.76 -10.48
N LEU A 724 19.06 20.44 -11.76
CA LEU A 724 19.77 21.17 -12.81
C LEU A 724 19.37 22.66 -12.89
N ALA A 725 18.11 22.99 -12.63
CA ALA A 725 17.64 24.36 -12.60
C ALA A 725 18.23 25.18 -11.44
N LEU A 726 18.67 24.50 -10.37
CA LEU A 726 19.35 25.11 -9.21
C LEU A 726 20.88 25.22 -9.39
N ALA A 727 21.45 24.63 -10.44
CA ALA A 727 22.89 24.63 -10.67
C ALA A 727 23.53 26.01 -10.62
N PRO A 728 22.96 27.10 -11.21
CA PRO A 728 23.56 28.44 -11.10
C PRO A 728 23.61 29.02 -9.67
N LEU A 729 22.67 28.63 -8.82
CA LEU A 729 22.63 29.04 -7.42
C LEU A 729 23.68 28.27 -6.61
N LEU A 730 23.80 26.97 -6.87
CA LEU A 730 24.79 26.11 -6.25
C LEU A 730 26.23 26.53 -6.64
N ALA A 731 26.45 26.91 -7.94
CA ALA A 731 27.71 27.50 -8.38
C ALA A 731 28.08 28.73 -7.58
N GLY A 732 27.14 29.66 -7.36
CA GLY A 732 27.36 30.85 -6.54
C GLY A 732 27.74 30.54 -5.10
N VAL A 733 27.21 29.48 -4.51
CA VAL A 733 27.60 29.00 -3.17
C VAL A 733 29.01 28.44 -3.19
N LEU A 734 29.39 27.66 -4.20
CA LEU A 734 30.72 27.05 -4.29
C LEU A 734 31.80 28.07 -4.66
N GLU A 735 31.49 29.11 -5.45
CA GLU A 735 32.40 30.17 -5.89
C GLU A 735 32.58 31.29 -4.87
N SER A 736 31.62 31.57 -3.98
CA SER A 736 31.62 32.70 -3.05
C SER A 736 32.73 32.67 -1.99
N ALA A 737 33.61 31.68 -2.03
CA ALA A 737 34.70 31.49 -1.07
C ALA A 737 36.06 31.14 -1.72
N ALA A 738 36.20 31.25 -3.05
CA ALA A 738 37.49 31.34 -3.72
C ALA A 738 37.91 32.81 -3.78
#